data_7623cbfcb7eb22a38b9d1d9ba1c15608
#
_entry.id   7623cbfcb7eb22a38b9d1d9ba1c15608
#
_cell.length_a   1.000
_cell.length_b   1.000
_cell.length_c   1.000
_cell.angle_alpha   90.00
_cell.angle_beta   90.00
_cell.angle_gamma   90.00
#
_symmetry.space_group_name_H-M   'P 1'
#
loop_
_entity.id
_entity.type
_entity.pdbx_description
1 polymer ?
#
loop_
_entity_poly.entity_id
_entity_poly.type
_entity_poly.pdbx_seq_one_letter_code
_entity_poly.pdbx_strand_id
1 'polypeptide(L)'
;MTLMGTLVIGAIVCYLAGAIAALLGNDRWGRILGAWGAASGAAISLALGMVALASGSVFSAVFDFPSLTGFALRIDGLSAPFLILTGLVGAASAVYGAGYSAAYTGVYSLRKLGALFNLLLLTLTLQVMADNALTFLLLWEAMSLVAYLLVLTEHREPATVRAANWYIAITHVGFAALLAMFFLLSAGDLSAAFDTLRANAPVLTQRNAIFILALLGFSAKAGLIPLHVWLPMAHPVAPSHVSALLSGVVIKMGVYGFCRIVLDLMGGGPAWWGGLALALGVASALFGVLYALMEHDLKRLLAYHSVENIGIIFIGIGAGLMFQSYGLMSLAALGFVAALYHTINHACFKGLLFLGAGSVLHATGTRNMEEMGGLIKRMPRTALAFLIGAASISALPPLNGFASEWLIFQTLLGGSHIPEPAVALMIPIAVALLALSGGLAMACFVKAFGITFLALARSPAAEKAHEAPFSMQAGMGILGLACIGLGLTPFYIVPVLGRALAGLDRLAWETTVFSLTLPLNTPATFGSMSSPLLAAGLLILLGLIPLALWVIGANRRTRVGDTWGCGRIAQTPRMQYTATAFAEPLRRVFAELYRPTKDLSIDFHPESKYFVQSIEYQSEIHPWFEKLLYQPLIGIFHRIADRVRWIQAGWLGLYLTYMLVGLIALLVLAWWTP
;
A
#
# COMPACT_ATOMS: atom_id res chain seq x y z
N MET A 1 -32.81 3.52 14.84
CA MET A 1 -31.48 3.23 14.26
C MET A 1 -30.47 4.23 14.81
N THR A 2 -29.31 3.78 15.23
CA THR A 2 -28.21 4.69 15.62
C THR A 2 -27.66 5.43 14.41
N LEU A 3 -27.05 6.61 14.59
CA LEU A 3 -26.40 7.36 13.51
C LEU A 3 -25.41 6.47 12.71
N MET A 4 -24.59 5.68 13.42
CA MET A 4 -23.65 4.76 12.76
C MET A 4 -24.37 3.71 11.92
N GLY A 5 -25.45 3.10 12.43
CA GLY A 5 -26.22 2.13 11.65
C GLY A 5 -26.82 2.73 10.37
N THR A 6 -27.29 3.99 10.43
CA THR A 6 -27.77 4.71 9.25
C THR A 6 -26.65 4.94 8.23
N LEU A 7 -25.45 5.34 8.70
CA LEU A 7 -24.29 5.55 7.83
C LEU A 7 -23.80 4.24 7.20
N VAL A 8 -23.80 3.12 7.95
CA VAL A 8 -23.44 1.80 7.40
C VAL A 8 -24.36 1.41 6.25
N ILE A 9 -25.69 1.48 6.48
CA ILE A 9 -26.66 1.16 5.43
C ILE A 9 -26.53 2.12 4.25
N GLY A 10 -26.35 3.42 4.52
CA GLY A 10 -26.13 4.43 3.49
C GLY A 10 -24.92 4.14 2.60
N ALA A 11 -23.80 3.76 3.19
CA ALA A 11 -22.61 3.38 2.44
C ALA A 11 -22.86 2.13 1.56
N ILE A 12 -23.46 1.07 2.12
CA ILE A 12 -23.81 -0.15 1.39
C ILE A 12 -24.73 0.16 0.22
N VAL A 13 -25.79 0.93 0.45
CA VAL A 13 -26.76 1.31 -0.61
C VAL A 13 -26.09 2.12 -1.71
N CYS A 14 -25.23 3.09 -1.38
CA CYS A 14 -24.51 3.89 -2.37
C CYS A 14 -23.59 3.03 -3.25
N TYR A 15 -22.82 2.11 -2.66
CA TYR A 15 -21.94 1.22 -3.41
C TYR A 15 -22.73 0.25 -4.31
N LEU A 16 -23.79 -0.36 -3.79
CA LEU A 16 -24.62 -1.27 -4.58
C LEU A 16 -25.36 -0.52 -5.70
N ALA A 17 -25.93 0.64 -5.41
CA ALA A 17 -26.56 1.48 -6.42
C ALA A 17 -25.57 1.92 -7.50
N GLY A 18 -24.33 2.29 -7.10
CA GLY A 18 -23.24 2.62 -8.02
C GLY A 18 -22.83 1.44 -8.90
N ALA A 19 -22.74 0.23 -8.32
CA ALA A 19 -22.45 -0.99 -9.08
C ALA A 19 -23.56 -1.33 -10.09
N ILE A 20 -24.81 -1.26 -9.67
CA ILE A 20 -26.00 -1.51 -10.53
C ILE A 20 -26.05 -0.45 -11.64
N ALA A 21 -25.89 0.83 -11.31
CA ALA A 21 -25.90 1.91 -12.29
C ALA A 21 -24.77 1.76 -13.33
N ALA A 22 -23.59 1.29 -12.91
CA ALA A 22 -22.49 0.98 -13.83
C ALA A 22 -22.83 -0.17 -14.78
N LEU A 23 -23.50 -1.23 -14.31
CA LEU A 23 -23.87 -2.40 -15.12
C LEU A 23 -24.99 -2.10 -16.10
N LEU A 24 -26.03 -1.39 -15.66
CA LEU A 24 -27.25 -1.15 -16.44
C LEU A 24 -27.13 0.09 -17.36
N GLY A 25 -26.28 1.06 -16.99
CA GLY A 25 -26.08 2.27 -17.77
C GLY A 25 -25.34 2.02 -19.09
N ASN A 26 -25.46 2.97 -20.03
CA ASN A 26 -24.57 3.04 -21.18
C ASN A 26 -23.16 3.49 -20.74
N ASP A 27 -22.16 3.39 -21.63
CA ASP A 27 -20.76 3.69 -21.30
C ASP A 27 -20.54 5.07 -20.65
N ARG A 28 -21.31 6.09 -21.07
CA ARG A 28 -21.20 7.43 -20.50
C ARG A 28 -21.87 7.53 -19.13
N TRP A 29 -23.15 7.18 -19.05
CA TRP A 29 -23.94 7.35 -17.81
C TRP A 29 -23.57 6.30 -16.77
N GLY A 30 -23.32 5.04 -17.15
CA GLY A 30 -22.86 3.99 -16.25
C GLY A 30 -21.53 4.35 -15.60
N ARG A 31 -20.60 4.94 -16.35
CA ARG A 31 -19.32 5.43 -15.83
C ARG A 31 -19.51 6.58 -14.82
N ILE A 32 -20.34 7.58 -15.17
CA ILE A 32 -20.55 8.75 -14.31
C ILE A 32 -21.31 8.36 -13.04
N LEU A 33 -22.44 7.68 -13.16
CA LEU A 33 -23.28 7.27 -12.01
C LEU A 33 -22.57 6.24 -11.13
N GLY A 34 -21.82 5.29 -11.73
CA GLY A 34 -20.98 4.36 -10.99
C GLY A 34 -19.90 5.07 -10.17
N ALA A 35 -19.24 6.08 -10.74
CA ALA A 35 -18.25 6.90 -10.03
C ALA A 35 -18.88 7.74 -8.91
N TRP A 36 -20.07 8.31 -9.12
CA TRP A 36 -20.81 9.03 -8.07
C TRP A 36 -21.25 8.11 -6.94
N GLY A 37 -21.75 6.90 -7.24
CA GLY A 37 -22.10 5.91 -6.23
C GLY A 37 -20.87 5.53 -5.38
N ALA A 38 -19.75 5.26 -6.03
CA ALA A 38 -18.49 4.98 -5.36
C ALA A 38 -17.98 6.15 -4.49
N ALA A 39 -18.03 7.39 -5.02
CA ALA A 39 -17.59 8.57 -4.29
C ALA A 39 -18.49 8.87 -3.09
N SER A 40 -19.81 8.74 -3.23
CA SER A 40 -20.79 8.96 -2.15
C SER A 40 -20.66 7.90 -1.07
N GLY A 41 -20.56 6.61 -1.43
CA GLY A 41 -20.33 5.52 -0.48
C GLY A 41 -19.01 5.70 0.28
N ALA A 42 -17.95 6.13 -0.41
CA ALA A 42 -16.65 6.39 0.21
C ALA A 42 -16.70 7.62 1.14
N ALA A 43 -17.40 8.69 0.78
CA ALA A 43 -17.60 9.84 1.64
C ALA A 43 -18.39 9.48 2.91
N ILE A 44 -19.40 8.62 2.81
CA ILE A 44 -20.13 8.09 3.96
C ILE A 44 -19.24 7.20 4.82
N SER A 45 -18.39 6.36 4.24
CA SER A 45 -17.43 5.52 4.97
C SER A 45 -16.39 6.39 5.71
N LEU A 46 -15.93 7.49 5.12
CA LEU A 46 -15.09 8.48 5.77
C LEU A 46 -15.81 9.12 6.98
N ALA A 47 -17.04 9.57 6.77
CA ALA A 47 -17.85 10.16 7.85
C ALA A 47 -18.11 9.15 8.99
N LEU A 48 -18.39 7.89 8.65
CA LEU A 48 -18.57 6.80 9.60
C LEU A 48 -17.33 6.59 10.49
N GLY A 49 -16.14 6.53 9.86
CA GLY A 49 -14.87 6.42 10.58
C GLY A 49 -14.60 7.62 11.49
N MET A 50 -14.89 8.85 11.02
CA MET A 50 -14.75 10.07 11.82
C MET A 50 -15.71 10.09 13.01
N VAL A 51 -16.97 9.70 12.82
CA VAL A 51 -17.97 9.61 13.89
C VAL A 51 -17.55 8.56 14.93
N ALA A 52 -17.10 7.38 14.49
CA ALA A 52 -16.62 6.33 15.39
C ALA A 52 -15.43 6.81 16.24
N LEU A 53 -14.47 7.49 15.60
CA LEU A 53 -13.27 8.01 16.27
C LEU A 53 -13.58 9.15 17.25
N ALA A 54 -14.53 10.02 16.89
CA ALA A 54 -14.92 11.16 17.73
C ALA A 54 -15.79 10.75 18.91
N SER A 55 -16.73 9.81 18.71
CA SER A 55 -17.67 9.39 19.75
C SER A 55 -17.07 8.38 20.73
N GLY A 56 -16.03 7.62 20.32
CA GLY A 56 -15.50 6.49 21.08
C GLY A 56 -16.52 5.36 21.29
N SER A 57 -17.69 5.44 20.63
CA SER A 57 -18.75 4.44 20.77
C SER A 57 -18.53 3.26 19.83
N VAL A 58 -18.94 2.08 20.29
CA VAL A 58 -18.90 0.85 19.51
C VAL A 58 -20.26 0.62 18.85
N PHE A 59 -20.24 0.30 17.55
CA PHE A 59 -21.41 -0.19 16.82
C PHE A 59 -21.28 -1.69 16.62
N SER A 60 -22.35 -2.45 16.82
CA SER A 60 -22.41 -3.90 16.59
C SER A 60 -23.76 -4.27 15.97
N ALA A 61 -23.74 -5.18 15.01
CA ALA A 61 -24.92 -5.74 14.37
C ALA A 61 -24.64 -7.16 13.88
N VAL A 62 -25.59 -8.06 14.07
CA VAL A 62 -25.56 -9.43 13.57
C VAL A 62 -26.70 -9.62 12.59
N PHE A 63 -26.42 -10.25 11.46
CA PHE A 63 -27.39 -10.54 10.42
C PHE A 63 -27.41 -12.05 10.17
N ASP A 64 -28.59 -12.64 10.25
CA ASP A 64 -28.82 -14.04 9.94
C ASP A 64 -29.52 -14.16 8.59
N PHE A 65 -28.84 -14.75 7.62
CA PHE A 65 -29.39 -15.07 6.32
C PHE A 65 -29.78 -16.57 6.28
N PRO A 66 -30.76 -16.99 5.45
CA PRO A 66 -31.23 -18.38 5.41
C PRO A 66 -30.14 -19.43 5.19
N SER A 67 -29.06 -19.07 4.49
CA SER A 67 -27.92 -19.95 4.19
C SER A 67 -26.60 -19.52 4.83
N LEU A 68 -26.59 -18.40 5.57
CA LEU A 68 -25.41 -17.84 6.20
C LEU A 68 -25.81 -17.20 7.53
N THR A 69 -25.75 -17.96 8.61
CA THR A 69 -26.03 -17.47 9.97
C THR A 69 -24.80 -16.77 10.56
N GLY A 70 -25.02 -15.77 11.41
CA GLY A 70 -23.95 -15.13 12.17
C GLY A 70 -23.04 -14.19 11.36
N PHE A 71 -23.54 -13.50 10.32
CA PHE A 71 -22.79 -12.44 9.68
C PHE A 71 -22.72 -11.22 10.60
N ALA A 72 -21.57 -11.05 11.28
CA ALA A 72 -21.39 -10.08 12.34
C ALA A 72 -20.51 -8.90 11.92
N LEU A 73 -20.98 -7.69 12.23
CA LEU A 73 -20.27 -6.43 11.95
C LEU A 73 -20.10 -5.64 13.26
N ARG A 74 -18.91 -5.07 13.45
CA ARG A 74 -18.55 -4.20 14.55
C ARG A 74 -17.67 -3.05 14.08
N ILE A 75 -17.88 -1.87 14.65
CA ILE A 75 -17.01 -0.71 14.45
C ILE A 75 -16.49 -0.30 15.81
N ASP A 76 -15.18 -0.25 15.94
CA ASP A 76 -14.47 0.13 17.17
C ASP A 76 -13.29 1.09 16.86
N GLY A 77 -12.49 1.40 17.88
CA GLY A 77 -11.34 2.29 17.75
C GLY A 77 -10.31 1.84 16.72
N LEU A 78 -10.12 0.53 16.52
CA LEU A 78 -9.19 0.01 15.49
C LEU A 78 -9.79 0.06 14.09
N SER A 79 -11.11 -0.16 13.94
CA SER A 79 -11.79 -0.10 12.63
C SER A 79 -11.82 1.33 12.06
N ALA A 80 -11.98 2.34 12.92
CA ALA A 80 -12.22 3.73 12.53
C ALA A 80 -11.11 4.34 11.64
N PRO A 81 -9.80 4.24 11.93
CA PRO A 81 -8.74 4.72 11.08
C PRO A 81 -8.76 4.09 9.68
N PHE A 82 -9.10 2.80 9.58
CA PHE A 82 -9.16 2.08 8.30
C PHE A 82 -10.42 2.44 7.49
N LEU A 83 -11.54 2.77 8.15
CA LEU A 83 -12.71 3.38 7.48
C LEU A 83 -12.38 4.76 6.91
N ILE A 84 -11.64 5.58 7.68
CA ILE A 84 -11.19 6.91 7.23
C ILE A 84 -10.31 6.80 5.99
N LEU A 85 -9.29 5.97 6.01
CA LEU A 85 -8.39 5.83 4.85
C LEU A 85 -9.11 5.22 3.63
N THR A 86 -10.01 4.24 3.85
CA THR A 86 -10.82 3.64 2.77
C THR A 86 -11.73 4.67 2.13
N GLY A 87 -12.41 5.48 2.95
CA GLY A 87 -13.29 6.53 2.49
C GLY A 87 -12.54 7.65 1.75
N LEU A 88 -11.43 8.13 2.30
CA LEU A 88 -10.66 9.24 1.72
C LEU A 88 -10.02 8.86 0.38
N VAL A 89 -9.28 7.74 0.34
CA VAL A 89 -8.63 7.28 -0.89
C VAL A 89 -9.67 6.78 -1.90
N GLY A 90 -10.74 6.13 -1.40
CA GLY A 90 -11.87 5.67 -2.22
C GLY A 90 -12.57 6.81 -2.95
N ALA A 91 -12.92 7.88 -2.24
CA ALA A 91 -13.57 9.06 -2.82
C ALA A 91 -12.67 9.73 -3.87
N ALA A 92 -11.40 9.95 -3.54
CA ALA A 92 -10.44 10.55 -4.47
C ALA A 92 -10.25 9.69 -5.73
N SER A 93 -10.12 8.38 -5.57
CA SER A 93 -9.97 7.43 -6.69
C SER A 93 -11.24 7.32 -7.53
N ALA A 94 -12.44 7.41 -6.92
CA ALA A 94 -13.71 7.41 -7.65
C ALA A 94 -13.87 8.66 -8.52
N VAL A 95 -13.61 9.84 -7.95
CA VAL A 95 -13.65 11.13 -8.69
C VAL A 95 -12.63 11.13 -9.84
N TYR A 96 -11.41 10.66 -9.58
CA TYR A 96 -10.36 10.52 -10.58
C TYR A 96 -10.76 9.53 -11.68
N GLY A 97 -11.30 8.37 -11.28
CA GLY A 97 -11.70 7.28 -12.16
C GLY A 97 -12.78 7.69 -13.18
N ALA A 98 -13.65 8.65 -12.83
CA ALA A 98 -14.66 9.20 -13.75
C ALA A 98 -14.06 9.80 -15.03
N GLY A 99 -12.89 10.45 -14.94
CA GLY A 99 -12.14 10.96 -16.10
C GLY A 99 -11.25 9.90 -16.74
N TYR A 100 -10.44 9.23 -15.91
CA TYR A 100 -9.43 8.29 -16.37
C TYR A 100 -10.00 7.12 -17.18
N SER A 101 -11.11 6.52 -16.71
CA SER A 101 -11.71 5.37 -17.38
C SER A 101 -12.30 5.67 -18.76
N ALA A 102 -12.46 6.95 -19.13
CA ALA A 102 -12.90 7.33 -20.46
C ALA A 102 -11.96 6.80 -21.58
N ALA A 103 -10.68 6.65 -21.29
CA ALA A 103 -9.70 6.11 -22.23
C ALA A 103 -9.96 4.63 -22.61
N TYR A 104 -10.72 3.89 -21.81
CA TYR A 104 -11.09 2.50 -22.10
C TYR A 104 -12.34 2.35 -22.97
N THR A 105 -13.02 3.45 -23.36
CA THR A 105 -14.24 3.41 -24.18
C THR A 105 -14.00 2.69 -25.50
N GLY A 106 -14.81 1.67 -25.78
CA GLY A 106 -14.68 0.86 -27.00
C GLY A 106 -13.55 -0.19 -26.98
N VAL A 107 -12.67 -0.18 -25.97
CA VAL A 107 -11.56 -1.14 -25.85
C VAL A 107 -11.86 -2.20 -24.79
N TYR A 108 -12.27 -1.77 -23.58
CA TYR A 108 -12.62 -2.65 -22.47
C TYR A 108 -13.98 -2.27 -21.86
N SER A 109 -14.58 -3.19 -21.09
CA SER A 109 -15.91 -2.98 -20.52
C SER A 109 -15.90 -2.00 -19.35
N LEU A 110 -16.35 -0.78 -19.58
CA LEU A 110 -16.54 0.23 -18.54
C LEU A 110 -17.57 -0.19 -17.49
N ARG A 111 -18.61 -0.94 -17.90
CA ARG A 111 -19.66 -1.47 -17.01
C ARG A 111 -19.06 -2.38 -15.94
N LYS A 112 -18.23 -3.36 -16.36
CA LYS A 112 -17.54 -4.29 -15.43
C LYS A 112 -16.57 -3.53 -14.53
N LEU A 113 -15.77 -2.62 -15.09
CA LEU A 113 -14.80 -1.83 -14.33
C LEU A 113 -15.50 -1.01 -13.23
N GLY A 114 -16.58 -0.28 -13.57
CA GLY A 114 -17.32 0.54 -12.62
C GLY A 114 -18.03 -0.29 -11.53
N ALA A 115 -18.64 -1.42 -11.91
CA ALA A 115 -19.29 -2.31 -10.95
C ALA A 115 -18.29 -2.94 -9.99
N LEU A 116 -17.20 -3.51 -10.49
CA LEU A 116 -16.14 -4.12 -9.67
C LEU A 116 -15.46 -3.08 -8.76
N PHE A 117 -15.31 -1.84 -9.22
CA PHE A 117 -14.74 -0.77 -8.41
C PHE A 117 -15.62 -0.44 -7.19
N ASN A 118 -16.94 -0.35 -7.38
CA ASN A 118 -17.90 -0.17 -6.28
C ASN A 118 -17.91 -1.38 -5.32
N LEU A 119 -17.88 -2.61 -5.87
CA LEU A 119 -17.81 -3.83 -5.06
C LEU A 119 -16.51 -3.93 -4.26
N LEU A 120 -15.38 -3.47 -4.82
CA LEU A 120 -14.12 -3.41 -4.07
C LEU A 120 -14.25 -2.46 -2.86
N LEU A 121 -14.78 -1.25 -3.05
CA LEU A 121 -14.99 -0.31 -1.96
C LEU A 121 -15.96 -0.84 -0.90
N LEU A 122 -17.03 -1.52 -1.32
CA LEU A 122 -17.97 -2.18 -0.42
C LEU A 122 -17.27 -3.24 0.43
N THR A 123 -16.52 -4.16 -0.21
CA THR A 123 -15.82 -5.23 0.52
C THR A 123 -14.75 -4.69 1.45
N LEU A 124 -14.00 -3.65 1.05
CA LEU A 124 -13.01 -2.97 1.89
C LEU A 124 -13.64 -2.31 3.11
N THR A 125 -14.80 -1.65 2.94
CA THR A 125 -15.53 -1.01 4.03
C THR A 125 -16.06 -2.04 5.02
N LEU A 126 -16.65 -3.14 4.53
CA LEU A 126 -17.19 -4.19 5.39
C LEU A 126 -16.09 -5.03 6.06
N GLN A 127 -14.94 -5.24 5.39
CA GLN A 127 -13.83 -6.04 5.90
C GLN A 127 -13.32 -5.55 7.27
N VAL A 128 -13.19 -4.24 7.44
CA VAL A 128 -12.73 -3.63 8.70
C VAL A 128 -13.81 -3.62 9.79
N MET A 129 -15.01 -4.02 9.44
CA MET A 129 -16.15 -4.13 10.36
C MET A 129 -16.44 -5.59 10.75
N ALA A 130 -15.76 -6.59 10.19
CA ALA A 130 -15.99 -8.00 10.52
C ALA A 130 -15.77 -8.26 12.02
N ASP A 131 -16.71 -8.96 12.68
CA ASP A 131 -16.71 -9.26 14.13
C ASP A 131 -16.66 -10.76 14.45
N ASN A 132 -16.44 -11.60 13.46
CA ASN A 132 -16.13 -13.03 13.64
C ASN A 132 -15.26 -13.56 12.49
N ALA A 133 -14.70 -14.75 12.68
CA ALA A 133 -13.82 -15.38 11.70
C ALA A 133 -14.51 -15.65 10.36
N LEU A 134 -15.76 -16.09 10.38
CA LEU A 134 -16.53 -16.42 9.18
C LEU A 134 -16.73 -15.16 8.31
N THR A 135 -17.26 -14.09 8.89
CA THR A 135 -17.46 -12.80 8.21
C THR A 135 -16.15 -12.24 7.68
N PHE A 136 -15.09 -12.30 8.50
CA PHE A 136 -13.75 -11.83 8.11
C PHE A 136 -13.22 -12.58 6.89
N LEU A 137 -13.25 -13.90 6.90
CA LEU A 137 -12.74 -14.75 5.81
C LEU A 137 -13.54 -14.58 4.52
N LEU A 138 -14.88 -14.52 4.61
CA LEU A 138 -15.74 -14.31 3.44
C LEU A 138 -15.47 -12.97 2.76
N LEU A 139 -15.40 -11.90 3.54
CA LEU A 139 -15.12 -10.56 3.01
C LEU A 139 -13.69 -10.43 2.48
N TRP A 140 -12.72 -11.10 3.13
CA TRP A 140 -11.33 -11.15 2.68
C TRP A 140 -11.20 -11.80 1.31
N GLU A 141 -11.89 -12.91 1.10
CA GLU A 141 -11.86 -13.61 -0.19
C GLU A 141 -12.62 -12.81 -1.26
N ALA A 142 -13.80 -12.28 -0.94
CA ALA A 142 -14.56 -11.42 -1.85
C ALA A 142 -13.72 -10.20 -2.30
N MET A 143 -13.05 -9.52 -1.37
CA MET A 143 -12.13 -8.43 -1.67
C MET A 143 -10.99 -8.88 -2.60
N SER A 144 -10.43 -10.06 -2.36
CA SER A 144 -9.31 -10.61 -3.14
C SER A 144 -9.72 -10.93 -4.57
N LEU A 145 -10.89 -11.56 -4.74
CA LEU A 145 -11.44 -11.90 -6.06
C LEU A 145 -11.82 -10.65 -6.86
N VAL A 146 -12.48 -9.68 -6.22
CA VAL A 146 -12.84 -8.42 -6.89
C VAL A 146 -11.59 -7.64 -7.31
N ALA A 147 -10.57 -7.57 -6.45
CA ALA A 147 -9.30 -6.93 -6.79
C ALA A 147 -8.57 -7.65 -7.93
N TYR A 148 -8.58 -8.99 -7.95
CA TYR A 148 -8.07 -9.80 -9.06
C TYR A 148 -8.73 -9.45 -10.40
N LEU A 149 -10.07 -9.37 -10.42
CA LEU A 149 -10.84 -9.02 -11.62
C LEU A 149 -10.54 -7.58 -12.09
N LEU A 150 -10.30 -6.66 -11.17
CA LEU A 150 -9.89 -5.29 -11.49
C LEU A 150 -8.46 -5.22 -12.04
N VAL A 151 -7.53 -6.01 -11.54
CA VAL A 151 -6.18 -6.14 -12.13
C VAL A 151 -6.26 -6.69 -13.55
N LEU A 152 -7.18 -7.63 -13.82
CA LEU A 152 -7.44 -8.20 -15.14
C LEU A 152 -8.18 -7.26 -16.11
N THR A 153 -8.36 -5.98 -15.82
CA THR A 153 -9.09 -5.04 -16.71
C THR A 153 -8.55 -5.10 -18.15
N GLU A 154 -7.23 -5.07 -18.31
CA GLU A 154 -6.55 -5.16 -19.62
C GLU A 154 -6.17 -6.62 -19.95
N HIS A 155 -7.14 -7.54 -19.85
CA HIS A 155 -6.95 -8.99 -19.95
C HIS A 155 -6.46 -9.50 -21.32
N ARG A 156 -6.46 -8.65 -22.35
CA ARG A 156 -5.88 -9.00 -23.66
C ARG A 156 -4.35 -8.97 -23.66
N GLU A 157 -3.75 -8.28 -22.69
CA GLU A 157 -2.30 -8.20 -22.54
C GLU A 157 -1.77 -9.39 -21.73
N PRO A 158 -0.86 -10.23 -22.29
CA PRO A 158 -0.33 -11.40 -21.57
C PRO A 158 0.39 -11.05 -20.27
N ALA A 159 1.02 -9.87 -20.20
CA ALA A 159 1.66 -9.37 -18.99
C ALA A 159 0.65 -9.12 -17.87
N THR A 160 -0.53 -8.59 -18.19
CA THR A 160 -1.64 -8.37 -17.25
C THR A 160 -2.16 -9.67 -16.67
N VAL A 161 -2.39 -10.67 -17.53
CA VAL A 161 -2.84 -12.00 -17.09
C VAL A 161 -1.82 -12.66 -16.16
N ARG A 162 -0.54 -12.59 -16.51
CA ARG A 162 0.55 -13.12 -15.67
C ARG A 162 0.59 -12.43 -14.30
N ALA A 163 0.50 -11.12 -14.28
CA ALA A 163 0.52 -10.32 -13.05
C ALA A 163 -0.69 -10.63 -12.14
N ALA A 164 -1.89 -10.74 -12.73
CA ALA A 164 -3.10 -11.12 -12.01
C ALA A 164 -3.00 -12.53 -11.42
N ASN A 165 -2.45 -13.49 -12.16
CA ASN A 165 -2.23 -14.84 -11.69
C ASN A 165 -1.23 -14.91 -10.52
N TRP A 166 -0.18 -14.11 -10.53
CA TRP A 166 0.72 -13.98 -9.38
C TRP A 166 0.00 -13.41 -8.16
N TYR A 167 -0.80 -12.35 -8.36
CA TYR A 167 -1.59 -11.75 -7.28
C TYR A 167 -2.51 -12.78 -6.62
N ILE A 168 -3.34 -13.48 -7.42
CA ILE A 168 -4.32 -14.42 -6.87
C ILE A 168 -3.64 -15.63 -6.21
N ALA A 169 -2.56 -16.16 -6.78
CA ALA A 169 -1.82 -17.29 -6.23
C ALA A 169 -1.26 -16.96 -4.83
N ILE A 170 -0.56 -15.84 -4.68
CA ILE A 170 0.04 -15.46 -3.39
C ILE A 170 -1.05 -15.13 -2.36
N THR A 171 -2.13 -14.44 -2.78
CA THR A 171 -3.22 -14.10 -1.85
C THR A 171 -4.00 -15.33 -1.40
N HIS A 172 -4.15 -16.38 -2.23
CA HIS A 172 -4.77 -17.64 -1.81
C HIS A 172 -3.88 -18.45 -0.86
N VAL A 173 -2.56 -18.46 -1.07
CA VAL A 173 -1.63 -19.06 -0.07
C VAL A 173 -1.77 -18.32 1.27
N GLY A 174 -1.85 -17.00 1.24
CA GLY A 174 -2.13 -16.19 2.44
C GLY A 174 -3.48 -16.52 3.06
N PHE A 175 -4.52 -16.66 2.25
CA PHE A 175 -5.87 -17.01 2.72
C PHE A 175 -5.91 -18.39 3.40
N ALA A 176 -5.22 -19.39 2.85
CA ALA A 176 -5.11 -20.71 3.47
C ALA A 176 -4.44 -20.64 4.86
N ALA A 177 -3.41 -19.80 5.00
CA ALA A 177 -2.79 -19.53 6.31
C ALA A 177 -3.77 -18.85 7.28
N LEU A 178 -4.56 -17.86 6.82
CA LEU A 178 -5.58 -17.20 7.64
C LEU A 178 -6.70 -18.16 8.05
N LEU A 179 -7.14 -19.03 7.15
CA LEU A 179 -8.15 -20.05 7.47
C LEU A 179 -7.65 -20.99 8.59
N ALA A 180 -6.40 -21.49 8.46
CA ALA A 180 -5.78 -22.32 9.49
C ALA A 180 -5.61 -21.55 10.80
N MET A 181 -5.18 -20.27 10.73
CA MET A 181 -5.04 -19.39 11.89
C MET A 181 -6.37 -19.24 12.64
N PHE A 182 -7.45 -18.89 11.93
CA PHE A 182 -8.77 -18.72 12.55
C PHE A 182 -9.32 -20.04 13.10
N PHE A 183 -9.09 -21.15 12.42
CA PHE A 183 -9.48 -22.46 12.91
C PHE A 183 -8.82 -22.79 14.26
N LEU A 184 -7.52 -22.50 14.39
CA LEU A 184 -6.80 -22.66 15.66
C LEU A 184 -7.26 -21.65 16.73
N LEU A 185 -7.49 -20.39 16.34
CA LEU A 185 -7.87 -19.33 17.27
C LEU A 185 -9.29 -19.53 17.82
N SER A 186 -10.21 -20.06 17.02
CA SER A 186 -11.61 -20.28 17.37
C SER A 186 -11.90 -21.69 17.90
N ALA A 187 -10.88 -22.55 18.02
CA ALA A 187 -11.04 -23.96 18.34
C ALA A 187 -12.08 -24.68 17.46
N GLY A 188 -12.17 -24.27 16.18
CA GLY A 188 -13.07 -24.81 15.17
C GLY A 188 -14.41 -24.09 15.01
N ASP A 189 -14.82 -23.24 15.93
CA ASP A 189 -16.05 -22.43 15.80
C ASP A 189 -15.77 -21.08 15.12
N LEU A 190 -15.83 -21.06 13.79
CA LEU A 190 -15.60 -19.85 12.99
C LEU A 190 -16.70 -18.79 13.14
N SER A 191 -17.86 -19.13 13.75
CA SER A 191 -18.96 -18.19 14.01
C SER A 191 -18.79 -17.43 15.34
N ALA A 192 -17.86 -17.85 16.20
CA ALA A 192 -17.59 -17.21 17.48
C ALA A 192 -17.21 -15.73 17.31
N ALA A 193 -17.89 -14.85 18.04
CA ALA A 193 -17.62 -13.41 18.02
C ALA A 193 -16.20 -13.10 18.50
N PHE A 194 -15.63 -12.01 18.03
CA PHE A 194 -14.28 -11.59 18.41
C PHE A 194 -14.13 -11.36 19.93
N ASP A 195 -15.18 -10.97 20.63
CA ASP A 195 -15.16 -10.88 22.11
C ASP A 195 -14.90 -12.24 22.75
N THR A 196 -15.53 -13.31 22.26
CA THR A 196 -15.28 -14.68 22.70
C THR A 196 -13.86 -15.14 22.39
N LEU A 197 -13.38 -14.87 21.16
CA LEU A 197 -12.01 -15.19 20.76
C LEU A 197 -11.00 -14.42 21.63
N ARG A 198 -11.25 -13.15 21.92
CA ARG A 198 -10.42 -12.31 22.79
C ARG A 198 -10.34 -12.87 24.21
N ALA A 199 -11.43 -13.36 24.75
CA ALA A 199 -11.46 -13.95 26.10
C ALA A 199 -10.67 -15.25 26.18
N ASN A 200 -10.72 -16.09 25.14
CA ASN A 200 -10.10 -17.42 25.10
C ASN A 200 -8.62 -17.42 24.63
N ALA A 201 -8.20 -16.44 23.85
CA ALA A 201 -6.86 -16.40 23.26
C ALA A 201 -5.67 -16.51 24.26
N PRO A 202 -5.73 -15.97 25.50
CA PRO A 202 -4.62 -16.09 26.45
C PRO A 202 -4.28 -17.51 26.88
N VAL A 203 -5.27 -18.39 26.92
CA VAL A 203 -5.10 -19.78 27.40
C VAL A 203 -4.73 -20.78 26.31
N LEU A 204 -4.70 -20.34 25.04
CA LEU A 204 -4.36 -21.20 23.92
C LEU A 204 -2.88 -21.60 23.94
N THR A 205 -2.61 -22.90 23.84
CA THR A 205 -1.23 -23.44 23.75
C THR A 205 -0.60 -23.13 22.39
N GLN A 206 -1.41 -22.93 21.34
CA GLN A 206 -0.98 -22.74 19.97
C GLN A 206 -0.71 -21.26 19.59
N ARG A 207 -0.60 -20.35 20.56
CA ARG A 207 -0.43 -18.89 20.31
C ARG A 207 0.70 -18.57 19.34
N ASN A 208 1.84 -19.27 19.45
CA ASN A 208 2.97 -19.08 18.54
C ASN A 208 2.65 -19.51 17.10
N ALA A 209 1.94 -20.61 16.92
CA ALA A 209 1.48 -21.06 15.60
C ALA A 209 0.47 -20.07 14.98
N ILE A 210 -0.48 -19.59 15.78
CA ILE A 210 -1.44 -18.56 15.38
C ILE A 210 -0.71 -17.29 14.92
N PHE A 211 0.30 -16.83 15.69
CA PHE A 211 1.11 -15.66 15.30
C PHE A 211 1.83 -15.86 13.96
N ILE A 212 2.51 -17.01 13.76
CA ILE A 212 3.23 -17.29 12.52
C ILE A 212 2.26 -17.36 11.33
N LEU A 213 1.10 -18.00 11.48
CA LEU A 213 0.08 -18.09 10.44
C LEU A 213 -0.54 -16.71 10.14
N ALA A 214 -0.78 -15.89 11.17
CA ALA A 214 -1.23 -14.51 11.02
C ALA A 214 -0.18 -13.67 10.26
N LEU A 215 1.08 -13.76 10.67
CA LEU A 215 2.18 -13.05 10.01
C LEU A 215 2.29 -13.47 8.54
N LEU A 216 2.25 -14.76 8.23
CA LEU A 216 2.28 -15.28 6.86
C LEU A 216 1.09 -14.79 6.03
N GLY A 217 -0.12 -14.97 6.54
CA GLY A 217 -1.35 -14.66 5.81
C GLY A 217 -1.53 -13.17 5.56
N PHE A 218 -1.32 -12.34 6.58
CA PHE A 218 -1.43 -10.89 6.43
C PHE A 218 -0.27 -10.28 5.66
N SER A 219 0.96 -10.82 5.78
CA SER A 219 2.11 -10.39 4.97
C SER A 219 1.93 -10.68 3.49
N ALA A 220 1.29 -11.79 3.12
CA ALA A 220 0.97 -12.09 1.73
C ALA A 220 0.08 -11.01 1.09
N LYS A 221 -0.86 -10.44 1.86
CA LYS A 221 -1.72 -9.34 1.40
C LYS A 221 -1.04 -7.98 1.49
N ALA A 222 -0.33 -7.70 2.57
CA ALA A 222 0.38 -6.44 2.77
C ALA A 222 1.56 -6.25 1.81
N GLY A 223 2.10 -7.34 1.27
CA GLY A 223 3.28 -7.30 0.42
C GLY A 223 4.58 -7.15 1.19
N LEU A 224 4.67 -7.75 2.39
CA LEU A 224 5.91 -7.79 3.18
C LEU A 224 6.87 -8.83 2.58
N ILE A 225 8.16 -8.54 2.57
CA ILE A 225 9.17 -9.50 2.10
C ILE A 225 9.16 -10.75 2.99
N PRO A 226 9.20 -11.97 2.40
CA PRO A 226 9.41 -12.29 0.98
C PRO A 226 8.14 -12.39 0.11
N LEU A 227 6.95 -12.14 0.65
CA LEU A 227 5.64 -12.37 -0.03
C LEU A 227 5.18 -11.18 -0.89
N HIS A 228 6.09 -10.29 -1.27
CA HIS A 228 5.82 -9.02 -1.97
C HIS A 228 5.77 -9.12 -3.50
N VAL A 229 6.24 -10.22 -4.11
CA VAL A 229 6.57 -10.32 -5.55
C VAL A 229 5.39 -9.98 -6.47
N TRP A 230 4.16 -10.27 -6.05
CA TRP A 230 2.96 -9.94 -6.82
C TRP A 230 2.73 -8.42 -6.97
N LEU A 231 3.20 -7.63 -6.01
CA LEU A 231 2.90 -6.21 -5.89
C LEU A 231 3.53 -5.37 -7.01
N PRO A 232 4.85 -5.50 -7.31
CA PRO A 232 5.46 -4.81 -8.45
C PRO A 232 4.99 -5.31 -9.82
N MET A 233 4.32 -6.47 -9.87
CA MET A 233 3.71 -6.99 -11.11
C MET A 233 2.29 -6.45 -11.31
N ALA A 234 1.45 -6.48 -10.28
CA ALA A 234 0.02 -6.16 -10.37
C ALA A 234 -0.26 -4.65 -10.49
N HIS A 235 0.45 -3.81 -9.71
CA HIS A 235 0.19 -2.37 -9.70
C HIS A 235 0.45 -1.65 -11.04
N PRO A 236 1.50 -1.97 -11.81
CA PRO A 236 1.74 -1.32 -13.10
C PRO A 236 0.66 -1.58 -14.13
N VAL A 237 0.10 -2.79 -14.15
CA VAL A 237 -0.89 -3.22 -15.16
C VAL A 237 -2.32 -2.85 -14.80
N ALA A 238 -2.65 -2.67 -13.53
CA ALA A 238 -3.98 -2.24 -13.11
C ALA A 238 -4.28 -0.78 -13.54
N PRO A 239 -5.55 -0.41 -13.84
CA PRO A 239 -5.94 0.97 -14.06
C PRO A 239 -5.48 1.87 -12.90
N SER A 240 -5.02 3.10 -13.17
CA SER A 240 -4.30 3.89 -12.15
C SER A 240 -5.14 4.25 -10.93
N HIS A 241 -6.45 4.50 -11.08
CA HIS A 241 -7.35 4.70 -9.93
C HIS A 241 -7.56 3.42 -9.11
N VAL A 242 -7.50 2.25 -9.75
CA VAL A 242 -7.48 0.95 -9.06
C VAL A 242 -6.13 0.75 -8.35
N SER A 243 -5.00 1.07 -9.01
CA SER A 243 -3.66 0.98 -8.39
C SER A 243 -3.54 1.86 -7.15
N ALA A 244 -4.18 3.05 -7.15
CA ALA A 244 -4.25 3.92 -5.98
C ALA A 244 -4.99 3.25 -4.81
N LEU A 245 -6.11 2.54 -5.06
CA LEU A 245 -6.81 1.76 -4.05
C LEU A 245 -6.02 0.52 -3.62
N LEU A 246 -5.43 -0.21 -4.56
CA LEU A 246 -4.62 -1.40 -4.23
C LEU A 246 -3.49 -1.02 -3.27
N SER A 247 -2.73 0.02 -3.60
CA SER A 247 -1.62 0.48 -2.76
C SER A 247 -2.09 1.29 -1.54
N GLY A 248 -3.10 2.15 -1.69
CA GLY A 248 -3.59 3.03 -0.63
C GLY A 248 -4.41 2.30 0.43
N VAL A 249 -5.18 1.27 0.06
CA VAL A 249 -6.17 0.63 0.94
C VAL A 249 -6.00 -0.88 1.03
N VAL A 250 -6.00 -1.62 -0.10
CA VAL A 250 -6.06 -3.10 -0.09
C VAL A 250 -4.91 -3.73 0.70
N ILE A 251 -3.67 -3.27 0.50
CA ILE A 251 -2.51 -3.80 1.25
C ILE A 251 -2.57 -3.46 2.75
N LYS A 252 -3.29 -2.38 3.14
CA LYS A 252 -3.49 -2.01 4.56
C LYS A 252 -4.49 -2.90 5.26
N MET A 253 -5.33 -3.65 4.54
CA MET A 253 -6.16 -4.69 5.14
C MET A 253 -5.28 -5.78 5.78
N GLY A 254 -4.08 -6.05 5.22
CA GLY A 254 -3.08 -6.90 5.87
C GLY A 254 -2.57 -6.32 7.19
N VAL A 255 -2.30 -5.01 7.23
CA VAL A 255 -1.92 -4.31 8.48
C VAL A 255 -3.06 -4.35 9.49
N TYR A 256 -4.29 -4.04 9.05
CA TYR A 256 -5.49 -4.11 9.90
C TYR A 256 -5.67 -5.49 10.52
N GLY A 257 -5.66 -6.54 9.68
CA GLY A 257 -5.85 -7.92 10.14
C GLY A 257 -4.77 -8.35 11.12
N PHE A 258 -3.50 -8.01 10.84
CA PHE A 258 -2.39 -8.30 11.75
C PHE A 258 -2.58 -7.61 13.13
N CYS A 259 -2.91 -6.32 13.14
CA CYS A 259 -3.21 -5.60 14.37
C CYS A 259 -4.44 -6.18 15.09
N ARG A 260 -5.51 -6.51 14.37
CA ARG A 260 -6.73 -7.10 14.94
C ARG A 260 -6.43 -8.43 15.65
N ILE A 261 -5.67 -9.32 15.01
CA ILE A 261 -5.37 -10.62 15.59
C ILE A 261 -4.31 -10.50 16.69
N VAL A 262 -3.16 -9.88 16.40
CA VAL A 262 -2.00 -9.94 17.29
C VAL A 262 -2.12 -8.99 18.47
N LEU A 263 -2.62 -7.74 18.24
CA LEU A 263 -2.76 -6.76 19.32
C LEU A 263 -4.06 -6.90 20.06
N ASP A 264 -5.19 -6.93 19.33
CA ASP A 264 -6.51 -6.90 19.95
C ASP A 264 -6.94 -8.28 20.48
N LEU A 265 -7.01 -9.31 19.63
CA LEU A 265 -7.52 -10.61 20.07
C LEU A 265 -6.52 -11.35 20.95
N MET A 266 -5.24 -11.37 20.57
CA MET A 266 -4.21 -12.10 21.34
C MET A 266 -3.56 -11.28 22.45
N GLY A 267 -3.68 -9.94 22.43
CA GLY A 267 -3.11 -9.05 23.43
C GLY A 267 -1.57 -9.00 23.43
N GLY A 268 -0.94 -9.21 22.28
CA GLY A 268 0.51 -9.28 22.13
C GLY A 268 1.08 -10.66 22.49
N GLY A 269 2.39 -10.74 22.66
CA GLY A 269 3.10 -12.00 22.91
C GLY A 269 4.55 -11.81 23.36
N PRO A 270 5.38 -12.85 23.26
CA PRO A 270 6.80 -12.77 23.65
C PRO A 270 7.59 -11.83 22.73
N ALA A 271 8.72 -11.30 23.21
CA ALA A 271 9.54 -10.31 22.51
C ALA A 271 9.95 -10.72 21.09
N TRP A 272 10.17 -12.01 20.83
CA TRP A 272 10.54 -12.50 19.51
C TRP A 272 9.46 -12.27 18.42
N TRP A 273 8.18 -12.14 18.81
CA TRP A 273 7.11 -11.76 17.85
C TRP A 273 7.39 -10.36 17.28
N GLY A 274 7.65 -9.42 18.20
CA GLY A 274 8.03 -8.06 17.82
C GLY A 274 9.34 -8.02 17.04
N GLY A 275 10.34 -8.79 17.48
CA GLY A 275 11.64 -8.91 16.82
C GLY A 275 11.52 -9.41 15.37
N LEU A 276 10.70 -10.45 15.14
CA LEU A 276 10.47 -10.98 13.79
C LEU A 276 9.72 -9.96 12.90
N ALA A 277 8.67 -9.32 13.43
CA ALA A 277 7.94 -8.28 12.70
C ALA A 277 8.86 -7.09 12.36
N LEU A 278 9.70 -6.64 13.30
CA LEU A 278 10.71 -5.59 13.09
C LEU A 278 11.71 -5.98 12.00
N ALA A 279 12.27 -7.18 12.06
CA ALA A 279 13.27 -7.67 11.11
C ALA A 279 12.70 -7.75 9.67
N LEU A 280 11.50 -8.29 9.51
CA LEU A 280 10.81 -8.33 8.21
C LEU A 280 10.42 -6.92 7.73
N GLY A 281 10.04 -6.03 8.66
CA GLY A 281 9.79 -4.63 8.38
C GLY A 281 11.02 -3.92 7.83
N VAL A 282 12.16 -4.04 8.52
CA VAL A 282 13.45 -3.46 8.10
C VAL A 282 13.91 -4.02 6.74
N ALA A 283 13.82 -5.34 6.56
CA ALA A 283 14.15 -5.96 5.28
C ALA A 283 13.27 -5.41 4.14
N SER A 284 11.96 -5.27 4.39
CA SER A 284 11.03 -4.73 3.39
C SER A 284 11.29 -3.25 3.08
N ALA A 285 11.61 -2.44 4.08
CA ALA A 285 11.96 -1.05 3.90
C ALA A 285 13.20 -0.90 3.02
N LEU A 286 14.27 -1.62 3.36
CA LEU A 286 15.54 -1.52 2.64
C LEU A 286 15.47 -2.10 1.23
N PHE A 287 15.03 -3.34 1.05
CA PHE A 287 14.98 -3.97 -0.27
C PHE A 287 13.93 -3.31 -1.18
N GLY A 288 12.80 -2.84 -0.60
CA GLY A 288 11.79 -2.10 -1.36
C GLY A 288 12.38 -0.87 -2.04
N VAL A 289 13.09 -0.03 -1.32
CA VAL A 289 13.70 1.18 -1.89
C VAL A 289 14.85 0.87 -2.84
N LEU A 290 15.67 -0.14 -2.54
CA LEU A 290 16.78 -0.54 -3.41
C LEU A 290 16.26 -1.00 -4.77
N TYR A 291 15.22 -1.85 -4.83
CA TYR A 291 14.61 -2.25 -6.10
C TYR A 291 13.93 -1.08 -6.81
N ALA A 292 13.24 -0.18 -6.09
CA ALA A 292 12.61 1.00 -6.66
C ALA A 292 13.60 1.92 -7.38
N LEU A 293 14.81 2.09 -6.82
CA LEU A 293 15.86 2.92 -7.40
C LEU A 293 16.29 2.47 -8.79
N MET A 294 16.19 1.17 -9.08
CA MET A 294 16.62 0.62 -10.37
C MET A 294 15.50 0.58 -11.42
N GLU A 295 14.25 0.83 -11.02
CA GLU A 295 13.12 0.77 -11.93
C GLU A 295 13.05 1.95 -12.89
N HIS A 296 12.61 1.65 -14.12
CA HIS A 296 12.41 2.61 -15.19
C HIS A 296 10.91 2.86 -15.46
N ASP A 297 10.04 1.91 -15.11
CA ASP A 297 8.59 2.07 -15.13
C ASP A 297 8.14 2.84 -13.87
N LEU A 298 7.53 4.01 -14.07
CA LEU A 298 7.10 4.91 -12.99
C LEU A 298 6.12 4.22 -12.02
N LYS A 299 5.16 3.42 -12.51
CA LYS A 299 4.21 2.71 -11.65
C LYS A 299 4.86 1.54 -10.91
N ARG A 300 5.83 0.86 -11.51
CA ARG A 300 6.56 -0.24 -10.88
C ARG A 300 7.49 0.27 -9.78
N LEU A 301 8.14 1.42 -10.01
CA LEU A 301 8.88 2.15 -8.99
C LEU A 301 7.99 2.45 -7.77
N LEU A 302 6.79 3.00 -8.00
CA LEU A 302 5.83 3.27 -6.94
C LEU A 302 5.38 1.98 -6.22
N ALA A 303 5.25 0.87 -6.92
CA ALA A 303 4.88 -0.41 -6.33
C ALA A 303 5.94 -0.90 -5.32
N TYR A 304 7.23 -0.85 -5.67
CA TYR A 304 8.31 -1.19 -4.73
C TYR A 304 8.37 -0.27 -3.51
N HIS A 305 8.11 1.01 -3.69
CA HIS A 305 7.95 1.92 -2.55
C HIS A 305 6.72 1.61 -1.68
N SER A 306 5.75 0.82 -2.16
CA SER A 306 4.68 0.32 -1.29
C SER A 306 5.19 -0.81 -0.38
N VAL A 307 6.07 -1.67 -0.89
CA VAL A 307 6.77 -2.69 -0.07
C VAL A 307 7.60 -2.01 1.03
N GLU A 308 8.39 -0.99 0.65
CA GLU A 308 9.16 -0.18 1.58
C GLU A 308 8.30 0.38 2.72
N ASN A 309 7.23 1.09 2.39
CA ASN A 309 6.40 1.77 3.37
C ASN A 309 5.59 0.80 4.25
N ILE A 310 5.17 -0.35 3.74
CA ILE A 310 4.64 -1.44 4.57
C ILE A 310 5.72 -1.91 5.55
N GLY A 311 6.98 -2.00 5.11
CA GLY A 311 8.12 -2.27 5.99
C GLY A 311 8.22 -1.26 7.12
N ILE A 312 8.11 0.05 6.84
CA ILE A 312 8.14 1.13 7.83
C ILE A 312 7.00 0.98 8.87
N ILE A 313 5.79 0.64 8.41
CA ILE A 313 4.65 0.35 9.30
C ILE A 313 4.99 -0.83 10.23
N PHE A 314 5.53 -1.92 9.69
CA PHE A 314 5.90 -3.10 10.47
C PHE A 314 7.09 -2.87 11.40
N ILE A 315 7.99 -1.91 11.11
CA ILE A 315 9.01 -1.44 12.06
C ILE A 315 8.34 -0.85 13.31
N GLY A 316 7.36 0.03 13.13
CA GLY A 316 6.61 0.63 14.24
C GLY A 316 5.81 -0.41 15.04
N ILE A 317 5.11 -1.32 14.37
CA ILE A 317 4.36 -2.42 15.03
C ILE A 317 5.31 -3.36 15.77
N GLY A 318 6.41 -3.78 15.13
CA GLY A 318 7.39 -4.69 15.72
C GLY A 318 8.07 -4.11 16.97
N ALA A 319 8.49 -2.85 16.92
CA ALA A 319 9.02 -2.13 18.08
C ALA A 319 7.96 -2.02 19.19
N GLY A 320 6.70 -1.68 18.84
CA GLY A 320 5.60 -1.63 19.79
C GLY A 320 5.36 -2.96 20.49
N LEU A 321 5.33 -4.09 19.76
CA LEU A 321 5.21 -5.44 20.34
C LEU A 321 6.40 -5.80 21.25
N MET A 322 7.62 -5.41 20.87
CA MET A 322 8.80 -5.63 21.73
C MET A 322 8.68 -4.85 23.04
N PHE A 323 8.37 -3.55 22.97
CA PHE A 323 8.19 -2.74 24.19
C PHE A 323 7.06 -3.25 25.07
N GLN A 324 5.94 -3.68 24.46
CA GLN A 324 4.82 -4.29 25.20
C GLN A 324 5.25 -5.54 25.97
N SER A 325 6.07 -6.41 25.36
CA SER A 325 6.55 -7.64 26.00
C SER A 325 7.44 -7.40 27.22
N TYR A 326 8.10 -6.23 27.28
CA TYR A 326 8.91 -5.79 28.43
C TYR A 326 8.16 -4.86 29.39
N GLY A 327 6.83 -4.67 29.21
CA GLY A 327 6.04 -3.81 30.07
C GLY A 327 6.24 -2.31 29.85
N LEU A 328 6.95 -1.90 28.79
CA LEU A 328 7.22 -0.51 28.43
C LEU A 328 6.03 0.08 27.66
N MET A 329 4.85 0.19 28.31
CA MET A 329 3.56 0.46 27.68
C MET A 329 3.49 1.81 26.96
N SER A 330 4.13 2.87 27.49
CA SER A 330 4.15 4.19 26.84
C SER A 330 4.92 4.17 25.51
N LEU A 331 6.03 3.43 25.44
CA LEU A 331 6.81 3.26 24.21
C LEU A 331 6.08 2.32 23.23
N ALA A 332 5.42 1.29 23.74
CA ALA A 332 4.56 0.41 22.93
C ALA A 332 3.44 1.21 22.27
N ALA A 333 2.74 2.04 23.06
CA ALA A 333 1.69 2.95 22.56
C ALA A 333 2.22 3.89 21.46
N LEU A 334 3.40 4.49 21.67
CA LEU A 334 4.03 5.34 20.67
C LEU A 334 4.28 4.59 19.37
N GLY A 335 4.83 3.36 19.44
CA GLY A 335 5.10 2.52 18.27
C GLY A 335 3.84 2.19 17.47
N PHE A 336 2.77 1.78 18.14
CA PHE A 336 1.52 1.44 17.47
C PHE A 336 0.80 2.66 16.89
N VAL A 337 0.78 3.79 17.61
CA VAL A 337 0.20 5.06 17.10
C VAL A 337 1.02 5.56 15.91
N ALA A 338 2.35 5.52 15.97
CA ALA A 338 3.22 5.91 14.87
C ALA A 338 2.96 5.05 13.62
N ALA A 339 2.82 3.73 13.79
CA ALA A 339 2.52 2.80 12.70
C ALA A 339 1.14 3.06 12.07
N LEU A 340 0.10 3.30 12.88
CA LEU A 340 -1.24 3.64 12.36
C LEU A 340 -1.25 4.99 11.67
N TYR A 341 -0.56 5.98 12.23
CA TYR A 341 -0.45 7.29 11.59
C TYR A 341 0.30 7.20 10.26
N HIS A 342 1.39 6.42 10.21
CA HIS A 342 2.09 6.18 8.95
C HIS A 342 1.23 5.40 7.95
N THR A 343 0.35 4.50 8.41
CA THR A 343 -0.61 3.78 7.57
C THR A 343 -1.56 4.73 6.85
N ILE A 344 -2.12 5.74 7.56
CA ILE A 344 -3.00 6.77 6.99
C ILE A 344 -2.21 7.66 6.02
N ASN A 345 -1.04 8.14 6.45
CA ASN A 345 -0.19 9.02 5.66
C ASN A 345 0.26 8.36 4.37
N HIS A 346 0.72 7.11 4.46
CA HIS A 346 1.10 6.31 3.30
C HIS A 346 -0.10 6.09 2.35
N ALA A 347 -1.31 5.88 2.85
CA ALA A 347 -2.49 5.75 1.99
C ALA A 347 -2.71 7.01 1.15
N CYS A 348 -2.55 8.20 1.75
CA CYS A 348 -2.74 9.48 1.07
C CYS A 348 -1.67 9.76 0.02
N PHE A 349 -0.39 9.75 0.39
CA PHE A 349 0.66 10.10 -0.58
C PHE A 349 0.85 9.03 -1.65
N LYS A 350 0.62 7.76 -1.35
CA LYS A 350 0.66 6.70 -2.38
C LYS A 350 -0.49 6.78 -3.36
N GLY A 351 -1.70 6.99 -2.83
CA GLY A 351 -2.86 7.27 -3.68
C GLY A 351 -2.56 8.43 -4.63
N LEU A 352 -2.06 9.55 -4.10
CA LEU A 352 -1.69 10.72 -4.88
C LEU A 352 -0.65 10.42 -5.97
N LEU A 353 0.41 9.71 -5.63
CA LEU A 353 1.49 9.36 -6.57
C LEU A 353 1.00 8.43 -7.69
N PHE A 354 0.16 7.43 -7.37
CA PHE A 354 -0.41 6.55 -8.40
C PHE A 354 -1.40 7.29 -9.31
N LEU A 355 -2.20 8.22 -8.78
CA LEU A 355 -3.06 9.08 -9.59
C LEU A 355 -2.21 10.01 -10.48
N GLY A 356 -1.13 10.59 -9.94
CA GLY A 356 -0.20 11.40 -10.70
C GLY A 356 0.50 10.64 -11.84
N ALA A 357 1.02 9.43 -11.54
CA ALA A 357 1.60 8.54 -12.55
C ALA A 357 0.56 8.10 -13.60
N GLY A 358 -0.69 7.92 -13.19
CA GLY A 358 -1.81 7.67 -14.10
C GLY A 358 -2.11 8.83 -15.02
N SER A 359 -2.01 10.06 -14.53
CA SER A 359 -2.19 11.26 -15.35
C SER A 359 -1.07 11.42 -16.38
N VAL A 360 0.17 11.08 -16.00
CA VAL A 360 1.30 11.04 -16.94
C VAL A 360 1.07 9.96 -18.01
N LEU A 361 0.69 8.75 -17.61
CA LEU A 361 0.37 7.66 -18.56
C LEU A 361 -0.77 8.04 -19.51
N HIS A 362 -1.82 8.70 -18.99
CA HIS A 362 -2.96 9.15 -19.80
C HIS A 362 -2.55 10.18 -20.87
N ALA A 363 -1.60 11.07 -20.55
CA ALA A 363 -1.16 12.12 -21.46
C ALA A 363 -0.06 11.67 -22.45
N THR A 364 0.79 10.72 -22.06
CA THR A 364 1.97 10.32 -22.85
C THR A 364 1.85 8.93 -23.46
N GLY A 365 0.93 8.09 -22.99
CA GLY A 365 0.79 6.69 -23.43
C GLY A 365 1.91 5.77 -22.97
N THR A 366 2.92 6.26 -22.23
CA THR A 366 4.05 5.47 -21.74
C THR A 366 4.23 5.57 -20.23
N ARG A 367 4.79 4.53 -19.61
CA ARG A 367 5.22 4.48 -18.20
C ARG A 367 6.73 4.56 -18.07
N ASN A 368 7.46 4.45 -19.18
CA ASN A 368 8.90 4.44 -19.20
C ASN A 368 9.45 5.86 -19.00
N MET A 369 10.12 6.11 -17.88
CA MET A 369 10.70 7.41 -17.55
C MET A 369 11.79 7.85 -18.55
N GLU A 370 12.44 6.91 -19.27
CA GLU A 370 13.44 7.24 -20.29
C GLU A 370 12.84 8.00 -21.48
N GLU A 371 11.53 7.84 -21.73
CA GLU A 371 10.79 8.47 -22.82
C GLU A 371 10.11 9.77 -22.41
N MET A 372 10.13 10.12 -21.11
CA MET A 372 9.46 11.30 -20.55
C MET A 372 10.40 12.53 -20.57
N GLY A 373 10.05 13.56 -19.83
CA GLY A 373 10.82 14.78 -19.61
C GLY A 373 10.05 16.04 -20.01
N GLY A 374 10.36 17.15 -19.34
CA GLY A 374 9.78 18.47 -19.64
C GLY A 374 8.28 18.61 -19.34
N LEU A 375 7.66 17.61 -18.69
CA LEU A 375 6.21 17.57 -18.50
C LEU A 375 5.68 18.69 -17.60
N ILE A 376 6.50 19.29 -16.74
CA ILE A 376 6.09 20.41 -15.87
C ILE A 376 5.51 21.60 -16.67
N LYS A 377 6.02 21.84 -17.87
CA LYS A 377 5.52 22.91 -18.75
C LYS A 377 4.17 22.60 -19.39
N ARG A 378 3.86 21.31 -19.53
CA ARG A 378 2.65 20.80 -20.19
C ARG A 378 1.57 20.40 -19.20
N MET A 379 1.99 19.91 -18.02
CA MET A 379 1.14 19.35 -16.97
C MET A 379 1.50 19.95 -15.60
N PRO A 380 1.45 21.30 -15.42
CA PRO A 380 1.93 21.96 -14.21
C PRO A 380 1.15 21.56 -12.94
N ARG A 381 -0.17 21.32 -13.05
CA ARG A 381 -1.01 20.91 -11.91
C ARG A 381 -0.74 19.47 -11.51
N THR A 382 -0.60 18.58 -12.49
CA THR A 382 -0.17 17.19 -12.25
C THR A 382 1.23 17.14 -11.66
N ALA A 383 2.16 17.95 -12.16
CA ALA A 383 3.53 18.05 -11.61
C ALA A 383 3.52 18.51 -10.15
N LEU A 384 2.73 19.53 -9.81
CA LEU A 384 2.60 20.00 -8.42
C LEU A 384 2.02 18.91 -7.50
N ALA A 385 0.96 18.21 -7.94
CA ALA A 385 0.36 17.13 -7.19
C ALA A 385 1.35 15.97 -6.95
N PHE A 386 2.09 15.59 -8.00
CA PHE A 386 3.13 14.55 -7.90
C PHE A 386 4.29 15.00 -6.99
N LEU A 387 4.69 16.27 -7.04
CA LEU A 387 5.74 16.83 -6.17
C LEU A 387 5.33 16.79 -4.69
N ILE A 388 4.07 17.13 -4.36
CA ILE A 388 3.56 17.00 -2.99
C ILE A 388 3.64 15.54 -2.52
N GLY A 389 3.21 14.59 -3.35
CA GLY A 389 3.33 13.16 -3.05
C GLY A 389 4.78 12.69 -2.90
N ALA A 390 5.67 13.13 -3.79
CA ALA A 390 7.09 12.81 -3.78
C ALA A 390 7.80 13.36 -2.54
N ALA A 391 7.52 14.61 -2.16
CA ALA A 391 8.06 15.21 -0.95
C ALA A 391 7.49 14.55 0.32
N SER A 392 6.20 14.14 0.30
CA SER A 392 5.58 13.42 1.41
C SER A 392 6.22 12.07 1.65
N ILE A 393 6.38 11.24 0.62
CA ILE A 393 6.99 9.90 0.75
C ILE A 393 8.48 9.94 1.06
N SER A 394 9.16 11.04 0.71
CA SER A 394 10.56 11.28 1.05
C SER A 394 10.74 11.86 2.47
N ALA A 395 9.69 11.83 3.29
CA ALA A 395 9.68 12.35 4.66
C ALA A 395 10.20 13.79 4.76
N LEU A 396 9.87 14.65 3.79
CA LEU A 396 10.28 16.06 3.83
C LEU A 396 9.31 16.88 4.70
N PRO A 397 9.82 17.63 5.70
CA PRO A 397 8.97 18.52 6.48
C PRO A 397 8.40 19.66 5.60
N PRO A 398 7.19 20.15 5.86
CA PRO A 398 6.28 19.81 6.96
C PRO A 398 5.22 18.78 6.59
N LEU A 399 5.45 17.92 5.59
CA LEU A 399 4.46 17.01 5.05
C LEU A 399 4.26 15.77 5.94
N ASN A 400 3.19 15.05 5.67
CA ASN A 400 2.68 13.97 6.52
C ASN A 400 3.63 12.78 6.67
N GLY A 401 4.43 12.43 5.65
CA GLY A 401 5.44 11.37 5.74
C GLY A 401 6.46 11.65 6.84
N PHE A 402 7.00 12.90 6.87
CA PHE A 402 7.92 13.33 7.91
C PHE A 402 7.34 13.14 9.32
N ALA A 403 6.11 13.60 9.55
CA ALA A 403 5.51 13.56 10.88
C ALA A 403 5.40 12.12 11.42
N SER A 404 5.02 11.15 10.60
CA SER A 404 4.88 9.77 11.03
C SER A 404 6.21 9.03 11.13
N GLU A 405 7.16 9.25 10.22
CA GLU A 405 8.49 8.65 10.32
C GLU A 405 9.27 9.20 11.52
N TRP A 406 9.15 10.49 11.81
CA TRP A 406 9.71 11.08 13.02
C TRP A 406 9.21 10.36 14.28
N LEU A 407 7.91 10.03 14.38
CA LEU A 407 7.37 9.26 15.50
C LEU A 407 7.93 7.83 15.56
N ILE A 408 8.15 7.18 14.43
CA ILE A 408 8.78 5.86 14.39
C ILE A 408 10.23 5.94 14.88
N PHE A 409 11.00 6.96 14.47
CA PHE A 409 12.33 7.19 15.01
C PHE A 409 12.31 7.44 16.52
N GLN A 410 11.37 8.26 17.03
CA GLN A 410 11.20 8.47 18.47
C GLN A 410 10.90 7.16 19.22
N THR A 411 10.09 6.29 18.63
CA THR A 411 9.82 4.94 19.16
C THR A 411 11.11 4.12 19.25
N LEU A 412 11.86 4.04 18.16
CA LEU A 412 13.08 3.24 18.09
C LEU A 412 14.16 3.77 19.05
N LEU A 413 14.32 5.09 19.20
CA LEU A 413 15.26 5.69 20.15
C LEU A 413 14.97 5.30 21.61
N GLY A 414 13.73 4.90 21.94
CA GLY A 414 13.37 4.30 23.23
C GLY A 414 13.98 2.92 23.49
N GLY A 415 14.68 2.32 22.53
CA GLY A 415 15.25 0.96 22.63
C GLY A 415 16.29 0.77 23.75
N SER A 416 16.91 1.86 24.24
CA SER A 416 17.81 1.83 25.39
C SER A 416 17.15 1.38 26.69
N HIS A 417 15.83 1.38 26.77
CA HIS A 417 15.06 0.91 27.93
C HIS A 417 14.83 -0.61 27.93
N ILE A 418 15.20 -1.33 26.85
CA ILE A 418 15.09 -2.80 26.79
C ILE A 418 16.23 -3.41 27.60
N PRO A 419 15.92 -4.24 28.64
CA PRO A 419 16.94 -4.76 29.54
C PRO A 419 17.83 -5.85 28.92
N GLU A 420 17.37 -6.52 27.85
CA GLU A 420 18.06 -7.61 27.19
C GLU A 420 19.00 -7.10 26.09
N PRO A 421 20.34 -7.18 26.23
CA PRO A 421 21.27 -6.55 25.28
C PRO A 421 21.18 -7.06 23.86
N ALA A 422 20.89 -8.36 23.65
CA ALA A 422 20.77 -8.95 22.32
C ALA A 422 19.55 -8.39 21.58
N VAL A 423 18.44 -8.17 22.29
CA VAL A 423 17.21 -7.59 21.73
C VAL A 423 17.38 -6.08 21.53
N ALA A 424 18.00 -5.40 22.51
CA ALA A 424 18.29 -3.98 22.44
C ALA A 424 19.16 -3.62 21.22
N LEU A 425 20.09 -4.50 20.81
CA LEU A 425 20.94 -4.29 19.63
C LEU A 425 20.16 -4.26 18.30
N MET A 426 19.00 -4.90 18.21
CA MET A 426 18.17 -4.86 17.01
C MET A 426 17.68 -3.44 16.69
N ILE A 427 17.48 -2.62 17.73
CA ILE A 427 16.89 -1.28 17.59
C ILE A 427 17.84 -0.29 16.88
N PRO A 428 19.11 -0.08 17.29
CA PRO A 428 20.01 0.82 16.55
C PRO A 428 20.29 0.35 15.12
N ILE A 429 20.28 -0.96 14.87
CA ILE A 429 20.35 -1.50 13.51
C ILE A 429 19.11 -1.07 12.72
N ALA A 430 17.92 -1.18 13.30
CA ALA A 430 16.69 -0.75 12.66
C ALA A 430 16.68 0.77 12.39
N VAL A 431 17.19 1.60 13.34
CA VAL A 431 17.36 3.05 13.16
C VAL A 431 18.25 3.36 11.96
N ALA A 432 19.42 2.72 11.90
CA ALA A 432 20.39 2.95 10.84
C ALA A 432 19.82 2.54 9.45
N LEU A 433 19.16 1.38 9.37
CA LEU A 433 18.59 0.89 8.12
C LEU A 433 17.34 1.67 7.70
N LEU A 434 16.53 2.15 8.63
CA LEU A 434 15.41 3.06 8.34
C LEU A 434 15.92 4.41 7.82
N ALA A 435 16.96 4.98 8.45
CA ALA A 435 17.58 6.22 7.98
C ALA A 435 18.18 6.06 6.56
N LEU A 436 18.83 4.94 6.30
CA LEU A 436 19.33 4.61 4.97
C LEU A 436 18.19 4.50 3.95
N SER A 437 17.10 3.80 4.30
CA SER A 437 15.90 3.71 3.45
C SER A 437 15.34 5.09 3.10
N GLY A 438 15.16 5.98 4.07
CA GLY A 438 14.66 7.34 3.85
C GLY A 438 15.55 8.16 2.92
N GLY A 439 16.88 8.09 3.11
CA GLY A 439 17.84 8.75 2.22
C GLY A 439 17.78 8.23 0.77
N LEU A 440 17.66 6.91 0.60
CA LEU A 440 17.50 6.28 -0.71
C LEU A 440 16.13 6.58 -1.34
N ALA A 441 15.06 6.67 -0.55
CA ALA A 441 13.74 7.08 -1.01
C ALA A 441 13.76 8.50 -1.56
N MET A 442 14.41 9.43 -0.86
CA MET A 442 14.59 10.80 -1.34
C MET A 442 15.33 10.82 -2.69
N ALA A 443 16.44 10.08 -2.81
CA ALA A 443 17.17 9.98 -4.08
C ALA A 443 16.28 9.40 -5.19
N CYS A 444 15.47 8.38 -4.89
CA CYS A 444 14.55 7.77 -5.84
C CYS A 444 13.47 8.76 -6.32
N PHE A 445 12.91 9.58 -5.43
CA PHE A 445 11.88 10.56 -5.82
C PHE A 445 12.46 11.80 -6.49
N VAL A 446 13.72 12.17 -6.21
CA VAL A 446 14.48 13.15 -7.04
C VAL A 446 14.62 12.61 -8.46
N LYS A 447 14.97 11.33 -8.63
CA LYS A 447 14.98 10.66 -9.95
C LYS A 447 13.60 10.70 -10.60
N ALA A 448 12.58 10.17 -9.91
CA ALA A 448 11.23 10.02 -10.47
C ALA A 448 10.63 11.36 -10.91
N PHE A 449 10.69 12.39 -10.05
CA PHE A 449 10.20 13.72 -10.38
C PHE A 449 11.06 14.43 -11.42
N GLY A 450 12.38 14.45 -11.21
CA GLY A 450 13.33 15.17 -12.07
C GLY A 450 13.33 14.65 -13.49
N ILE A 451 13.39 13.33 -13.67
CA ILE A 451 13.43 12.70 -15.00
C ILE A 451 12.09 12.81 -15.72
N THR A 452 10.98 12.71 -15.01
CA THR A 452 9.63 12.78 -15.61
C THR A 452 9.20 14.20 -15.95
N PHE A 453 9.36 15.14 -15.03
CA PHE A 453 8.74 16.46 -15.16
C PHE A 453 9.70 17.57 -15.59
N LEU A 454 10.99 17.48 -15.28
CA LEU A 454 11.97 18.52 -15.56
C LEU A 454 12.69 18.30 -16.90
N ALA A 455 13.54 19.28 -17.25
CA ALA A 455 14.38 19.30 -18.45
C ALA A 455 13.62 19.32 -19.79
N LEU A 456 14.08 18.60 -20.81
CA LEU A 456 13.52 18.59 -22.17
C LEU A 456 12.72 17.29 -22.41
N ALA A 457 11.68 17.38 -23.22
CA ALA A 457 10.93 16.21 -23.68
C ALA A 457 11.84 15.26 -24.48
N ARG A 458 11.80 13.96 -24.14
CA ARG A 458 12.63 12.92 -24.78
C ARG A 458 11.90 12.14 -25.87
N SER A 459 10.58 12.33 -25.98
CA SER A 459 9.77 11.69 -27.02
C SER A 459 8.75 12.66 -27.60
N PRO A 460 8.25 12.42 -28.82
CA PRO A 460 7.14 13.20 -29.40
C PRO A 460 5.87 13.14 -28.57
N ALA A 461 5.65 12.05 -27.83
CA ALA A 461 4.51 11.90 -26.92
C ALA A 461 4.63 12.86 -25.72
N ALA A 462 5.83 13.00 -25.16
CA ALA A 462 6.09 13.96 -24.08
C ALA A 462 5.94 15.41 -24.54
N GLU A 463 6.32 15.74 -25.77
CA GLU A 463 6.14 17.08 -26.36
C GLU A 463 4.69 17.45 -26.57
N LYS A 464 3.84 16.47 -26.91
CA LYS A 464 2.40 16.66 -27.16
C LYS A 464 1.54 16.47 -25.91
N ALA A 465 2.13 16.15 -24.77
CA ALA A 465 1.41 15.94 -23.52
C ALA A 465 0.57 17.17 -23.14
N HIS A 466 -0.56 16.92 -22.51
CA HIS A 466 -1.51 17.95 -22.06
C HIS A 466 -1.99 17.63 -20.64
N GLU A 467 -2.52 18.65 -19.96
CA GLU A 467 -2.98 18.51 -18.58
C GLU A 467 -4.15 17.53 -18.48
N ALA A 468 -4.22 16.82 -17.38
CA ALA A 468 -5.26 15.86 -17.09
C ALA A 468 -6.65 16.53 -16.98
N PRO A 469 -7.77 15.83 -17.30
CA PRO A 469 -9.13 16.33 -17.11
C PRO A 469 -9.40 16.78 -15.67
N PHE A 470 -10.35 17.70 -15.48
CA PHE A 470 -10.65 18.31 -14.17
C PHE A 470 -10.96 17.29 -13.08
N SER A 471 -11.72 16.22 -13.38
CA SER A 471 -12.03 15.17 -12.40
C SER A 471 -10.78 14.45 -11.91
N MET A 472 -9.80 14.22 -12.79
CA MET A 472 -8.51 13.64 -12.41
C MET A 472 -7.69 14.60 -11.52
N GLN A 473 -7.68 15.89 -11.88
CA GLN A 473 -7.03 16.92 -11.04
C GLN A 473 -7.71 17.03 -9.67
N ALA A 474 -9.05 16.99 -9.61
CA ALA A 474 -9.79 17.05 -8.36
C ALA A 474 -9.47 15.85 -7.44
N GLY A 475 -9.43 14.63 -7.99
CA GLY A 475 -9.02 13.44 -7.23
C GLY A 475 -7.61 13.56 -6.64
N MET A 476 -6.64 14.04 -7.44
CA MET A 476 -5.29 14.33 -6.95
C MET A 476 -5.29 15.46 -5.90
N GLY A 477 -6.10 16.50 -6.09
CA GLY A 477 -6.24 17.64 -5.18
C GLY A 477 -6.71 17.21 -3.78
N ILE A 478 -7.70 16.30 -3.70
CA ILE A 478 -8.21 15.75 -2.43
C ILE A 478 -7.06 15.11 -1.63
N LEU A 479 -6.28 14.24 -2.26
CA LEU A 479 -5.17 13.55 -1.58
C LEU A 479 -3.98 14.49 -1.30
N GLY A 480 -3.71 15.45 -2.18
CA GLY A 480 -2.68 16.47 -1.95
C GLY A 480 -2.99 17.35 -0.74
N LEU A 481 -4.24 17.79 -0.60
CA LEU A 481 -4.70 18.53 0.58
C LEU A 481 -4.65 17.66 1.85
N ALA A 482 -4.96 16.38 1.74
CA ALA A 482 -4.81 15.44 2.86
C ALA A 482 -3.35 15.29 3.30
N CYS A 483 -2.40 15.18 2.35
CA CYS A 483 -0.96 15.11 2.68
C CYS A 483 -0.47 16.35 3.44
N ILE A 484 -0.91 17.54 3.01
CA ILE A 484 -0.57 18.80 3.68
C ILE A 484 -1.27 18.89 5.05
N GLY A 485 -2.57 18.63 5.10
CA GLY A 485 -3.37 18.72 6.33
C GLY A 485 -2.87 17.78 7.41
N LEU A 486 -2.69 16.50 7.09
CA LEU A 486 -2.13 15.52 8.04
C LEU A 486 -0.70 15.88 8.47
N GLY A 487 0.12 16.45 7.59
CA GLY A 487 1.46 16.93 7.94
C GLY A 487 1.46 18.08 8.93
N LEU A 488 0.48 18.97 8.85
CA LEU A 488 0.36 20.14 9.72
C LEU A 488 -0.35 19.86 11.06
N THR A 489 -1.09 18.76 11.18
CA THR A 489 -1.96 18.48 12.35
C THR A 489 -1.60 17.24 13.17
N PRO A 490 -0.31 16.80 13.29
CA PRO A 490 0.03 15.63 14.09
C PRO A 490 -0.33 15.81 15.57
N PHE A 491 -0.25 17.02 16.10
CA PHE A 491 -0.62 17.36 17.47
C PHE A 491 -2.11 17.08 17.80
N TYR A 492 -2.96 16.98 16.79
CA TYR A 492 -4.37 16.61 16.93
C TYR A 492 -4.59 15.12 16.62
N ILE A 493 -4.03 14.62 15.51
CA ILE A 493 -4.26 13.26 15.02
C ILE A 493 -3.66 12.21 15.96
N VAL A 494 -2.44 12.42 16.46
CA VAL A 494 -1.74 11.44 17.31
C VAL A 494 -2.48 11.18 18.63
N PRO A 495 -2.93 12.20 19.39
CA PRO A 495 -3.76 11.97 20.57
C PRO A 495 -5.09 11.28 20.28
N VAL A 496 -5.71 11.56 19.13
CA VAL A 496 -6.98 10.93 18.72
C VAL A 496 -6.75 9.44 18.43
N LEU A 497 -5.69 9.08 17.70
CA LEU A 497 -5.32 7.68 17.44
C LEU A 497 -4.93 6.95 18.74
N GLY A 498 -4.23 7.63 19.65
CA GLY A 498 -3.88 7.08 20.96
C GLY A 498 -5.12 6.70 21.76
N ARG A 499 -6.14 7.58 21.81
CA ARG A 499 -7.42 7.30 22.48
C ARG A 499 -8.19 6.14 21.84
N ALA A 500 -8.17 6.07 20.50
CA ALA A 500 -8.83 4.98 19.78
C ALA A 500 -8.21 3.61 20.11
N LEU A 501 -6.89 3.53 20.22
CA LEU A 501 -6.20 2.30 20.60
C LEU A 501 -6.30 1.99 22.09
N ALA A 502 -6.36 2.99 22.96
CA ALA A 502 -6.58 2.80 24.39
C ALA A 502 -7.95 2.16 24.72
N GLY A 503 -8.91 2.25 23.80
CA GLY A 503 -10.20 1.54 23.87
C GLY A 503 -10.12 0.04 23.59
N LEU A 504 -8.97 -0.51 23.23
CA LEU A 504 -8.75 -1.95 23.10
C LEU A 504 -8.46 -2.52 24.50
N ASP A 505 -9.36 -3.36 25.03
CA ASP A 505 -9.41 -3.84 26.43
C ASP A 505 -8.09 -4.42 26.99
N ARG A 506 -7.15 -4.79 26.13
CA ARG A 506 -5.87 -5.40 26.54
C ARG A 506 -4.67 -4.47 26.48
N LEU A 507 -4.85 -3.29 25.92
CA LEU A 507 -3.80 -2.27 25.89
C LEU A 507 -4.11 -1.28 27.02
N ALA A 508 -3.76 -1.63 28.25
CA ALA A 508 -3.91 -0.78 29.44
C ALA A 508 -2.97 0.43 29.36
N TRP A 509 -3.24 1.35 28.42
CA TRP A 509 -2.47 2.58 28.27
C TRP A 509 -3.11 3.69 29.09
N GLU A 510 -2.28 4.44 29.77
CA GLU A 510 -2.72 5.71 30.32
C GLU A 510 -3.12 6.62 29.15
N THR A 511 -4.37 7.05 29.11
CA THR A 511 -4.90 7.98 28.09
C THR A 511 -4.14 9.31 28.05
N THR A 512 -3.35 9.59 29.07
CA THR A 512 -2.50 10.78 29.26
C THR A 512 -1.19 10.78 28.49
N VAL A 513 -0.80 9.63 27.87
CA VAL A 513 0.47 9.51 27.12
C VAL A 513 0.57 10.53 25.98
N PHE A 514 -0.56 10.90 25.38
CA PHE A 514 -0.62 11.89 24.32
C PHE A 514 -1.53 13.05 24.71
N SER A 515 -0.96 14.22 24.89
CA SER A 515 -1.72 15.45 25.16
C SER A 515 -1.94 16.27 23.90
N LEU A 516 -3.10 16.95 23.82
CA LEU A 516 -3.41 17.87 22.73
C LEU A 516 -2.65 19.19 22.97
N THR A 517 -1.35 19.17 22.77
CA THR A 517 -0.47 20.32 23.00
C THR A 517 0.37 20.64 21.77
N LEU A 518 0.69 21.91 21.59
CA LEU A 518 1.66 22.39 20.65
C LEU A 518 2.90 22.89 21.45
N PRO A 519 4.06 22.28 21.33
CA PRO A 519 4.47 21.19 20.44
C PRO A 519 3.97 19.80 20.87
N LEU A 520 3.93 18.84 19.92
CA LEU A 520 3.64 17.44 20.21
C LEU A 520 4.79 16.86 21.05
N ASN A 521 4.48 16.50 22.29
CA ASN A 521 5.39 15.81 23.18
C ASN A 521 5.20 14.29 23.07
N THR A 522 6.28 13.54 23.12
CA THR A 522 6.25 12.08 23.08
C THR A 522 6.72 11.49 24.41
N PRO A 523 6.28 10.26 24.76
CA PRO A 523 6.75 9.57 25.96
C PRO A 523 8.26 9.32 25.97
N ALA A 524 8.86 9.16 24.80
CA ALA A 524 10.31 9.11 24.64
C ALA A 524 10.82 10.54 24.69
N THR A 525 11.50 10.92 25.72
CA THR A 525 11.97 12.28 26.03
C THR A 525 13.03 12.85 25.07
N PHE A 526 13.19 12.27 23.87
CA PHE A 526 14.22 12.65 22.89
C PHE A 526 13.89 13.91 22.09
N GLY A 527 12.64 14.36 22.08
CA GLY A 527 12.29 15.59 21.41
C GLY A 527 10.80 15.89 21.35
N SER A 528 10.50 17.15 21.14
CA SER A 528 9.16 17.65 20.85
C SER A 528 9.12 18.23 19.44
N MET A 529 7.99 18.15 18.76
CA MET A 529 7.83 18.63 17.39
C MET A 529 6.58 19.49 17.25
N SER A 530 6.72 20.63 16.60
CA SER A 530 5.58 21.44 16.16
C SER A 530 5.63 21.62 14.64
N SER A 531 4.88 20.79 13.91
CA SER A 531 4.78 20.87 12.46
C SER A 531 4.29 22.25 11.96
N PRO A 532 3.32 22.94 12.59
CA PRO A 532 2.91 24.28 12.18
C PRO A 532 4.03 25.32 12.32
N LEU A 533 4.80 25.29 13.42
CA LEU A 533 5.93 26.20 13.59
C LEU A 533 7.05 25.91 12.61
N LEU A 534 7.32 24.64 12.33
CA LEU A 534 8.28 24.23 11.32
C LEU A 534 7.85 24.71 9.92
N ALA A 535 6.57 24.53 9.57
CA ALA A 535 6.02 25.04 8.31
C ALA A 535 6.12 26.57 8.22
N ALA A 536 5.76 27.29 9.28
CA ALA A 536 5.86 28.75 9.33
C ALA A 536 7.32 29.20 9.15
N GLY A 537 8.27 28.57 9.86
CA GLY A 537 9.70 28.85 9.73
C GLY A 537 10.22 28.63 8.31
N LEU A 538 9.85 27.52 7.67
CA LEU A 538 10.21 27.22 6.27
C LEU A 538 9.61 28.25 5.30
N LEU A 539 8.34 28.62 5.47
CA LEU A 539 7.68 29.63 4.62
C LEU A 539 8.32 31.01 4.80
N ILE A 540 8.68 31.39 6.03
CA ILE A 540 9.40 32.64 6.30
C ILE A 540 10.76 32.60 5.61
N LEU A 541 11.55 31.54 5.78
CA LEU A 541 12.87 31.40 5.15
C LEU A 541 12.80 31.47 3.62
N LEU A 542 11.85 30.75 3.03
CA LEU A 542 11.62 30.70 1.58
C LEU A 542 11.08 32.05 1.06
N GLY A 543 10.30 32.79 1.86
CA GLY A 543 9.74 34.09 1.51
C GLY A 543 10.70 35.26 1.72
N LEU A 544 11.54 35.24 2.76
CA LEU A 544 12.47 36.33 3.10
C LEU A 544 13.47 36.60 1.98
N ILE A 545 14.02 35.59 1.34
CA ILE A 545 15.02 35.75 0.27
C ILE A 545 14.41 36.48 -0.94
N PRO A 546 13.29 35.99 -1.52
CA PRO A 546 12.63 36.72 -2.62
C PRO A 546 12.18 38.13 -2.23
N LEU A 547 11.66 38.31 -1.00
CA LEU A 547 11.24 39.61 -0.51
C LEU A 547 12.43 40.58 -0.39
N ALA A 548 13.55 40.14 0.18
CA ALA A 548 14.76 40.93 0.27
C ALA A 548 15.27 41.33 -1.13
N LEU A 549 15.33 40.39 -2.06
CA LEU A 549 15.70 40.63 -3.46
C LEU A 549 14.75 41.62 -4.15
N TRP A 550 13.46 41.54 -3.86
CA TRP A 550 12.46 42.46 -4.39
C TRP A 550 12.64 43.89 -3.80
N VAL A 551 12.83 44.01 -2.47
CA VAL A 551 13.03 45.28 -1.78
C VAL A 551 14.26 46.01 -2.29
N ILE A 552 15.40 45.32 -2.42
CA ILE A 552 16.63 45.91 -2.94
C ILE A 552 16.61 46.11 -4.47
N GLY A 553 15.52 45.74 -5.13
CA GLY A 553 15.36 45.95 -6.56
C GLY A 553 16.23 45.06 -7.45
N ALA A 554 16.83 44.02 -6.89
CA ALA A 554 17.73 43.10 -7.62
C ALA A 554 17.03 42.36 -8.76
N ASN A 555 15.71 42.24 -8.73
CA ASN A 555 14.93 41.46 -9.70
C ASN A 555 13.95 42.32 -10.52
N ARG A 556 14.25 43.59 -10.74
CA ARG A 556 13.37 44.48 -11.53
C ARG A 556 13.35 44.20 -13.04
N ARG A 557 14.30 43.41 -13.55
CA ARG A 557 14.36 43.02 -14.97
C ARG A 557 14.41 41.51 -15.11
N THR A 558 13.30 40.93 -15.49
CA THR A 558 13.25 39.50 -15.88
C THR A 558 14.02 39.32 -17.18
N ARG A 559 15.08 38.56 -17.14
CA ARG A 559 15.86 38.19 -18.33
C ARG A 559 15.49 36.77 -18.73
N VAL A 560 14.94 36.64 -19.94
CA VAL A 560 14.67 35.31 -20.53
C VAL A 560 15.85 35.01 -21.44
N GLY A 561 16.43 33.83 -21.27
CA GLY A 561 17.57 33.37 -22.05
C GLY A 561 17.53 31.85 -22.14
N ASP A 562 18.36 31.29 -23.02
CA ASP A 562 18.51 29.85 -23.16
C ASP A 562 19.14 29.23 -21.91
N THR A 563 18.82 27.96 -21.66
CA THR A 563 19.41 27.19 -20.57
C THR A 563 20.94 27.12 -20.76
N TRP A 564 21.73 27.36 -19.70
CA TRP A 564 23.17 27.25 -19.75
C TRP A 564 23.63 25.86 -20.19
N GLY A 565 24.34 25.79 -21.30
CA GLY A 565 24.79 24.55 -21.94
C GLY A 565 26.32 24.34 -21.91
N CYS A 566 27.04 24.96 -20.96
CA CYS A 566 28.50 24.87 -20.86
C CYS A 566 29.22 25.23 -22.17
N GLY A 567 28.74 26.28 -22.86
CA GLY A 567 29.30 26.72 -24.14
C GLY A 567 28.65 26.09 -25.39
N ARG A 568 27.71 25.19 -25.25
CA ARG A 568 26.93 24.65 -26.38
C ARG A 568 25.71 25.53 -26.67
N ILE A 569 25.56 25.89 -27.95
CA ILE A 569 24.48 26.78 -28.40
C ILE A 569 23.17 26.00 -28.57
N ALA A 570 23.22 24.75 -29.03
CA ALA A 570 22.05 23.90 -29.19
C ALA A 570 22.08 22.71 -28.23
N GLN A 571 21.09 22.65 -27.33
CA GLN A 571 20.91 21.52 -26.42
C GLN A 571 19.93 20.54 -27.02
N THR A 572 20.20 19.22 -26.86
CA THR A 572 19.32 18.15 -27.29
C THR A 572 18.87 17.30 -26.10
N PRO A 573 17.75 16.57 -26.18
CA PRO A 573 17.32 15.65 -25.15
C PRO A 573 18.36 14.60 -24.74
N ARG A 574 19.34 14.31 -25.60
CA ARG A 574 20.43 13.36 -25.32
C ARG A 574 21.49 13.91 -24.34
N MET A 575 21.48 15.21 -24.03
CA MET A 575 22.47 15.88 -23.18
C MET A 575 22.01 16.01 -21.72
N GLN A 576 20.98 15.29 -21.32
CA GLN A 576 20.40 15.34 -19.97
C GLN A 576 20.48 13.99 -19.28
N TYR A 577 20.42 13.98 -17.96
CA TYR A 577 20.35 12.74 -17.17
C TYR A 577 19.12 11.93 -17.53
N THR A 578 19.31 10.63 -17.68
CA THR A 578 18.25 9.62 -17.84
C THR A 578 18.03 8.90 -16.51
N ALA A 579 16.96 8.11 -16.41
CA ALA A 579 16.71 7.31 -15.21
C ALA A 579 17.84 6.30 -14.94
N THR A 580 18.38 5.69 -16.01
CA THR A 580 19.53 4.79 -15.95
C THR A 580 20.78 5.52 -15.46
N ALA A 581 21.10 6.68 -16.03
CA ALA A 581 22.29 7.45 -15.66
C ALA A 581 22.25 7.91 -14.21
N PHE A 582 21.06 8.30 -13.71
CA PHE A 582 20.89 8.70 -12.32
C PHE A 582 21.08 7.53 -11.34
N ALA A 583 20.60 6.34 -11.69
CA ALA A 583 20.68 5.16 -10.85
C ALA A 583 22.08 4.50 -10.85
N GLU A 584 22.89 4.71 -11.86
CA GLU A 584 24.18 4.02 -12.07
C GLU A 584 25.17 4.17 -10.90
N PRO A 585 25.40 5.34 -10.27
CA PRO A 585 26.28 5.45 -9.12
C PRO A 585 25.82 4.59 -7.94
N LEU A 586 24.50 4.58 -7.66
CA LEU A 586 23.92 3.78 -6.58
C LEU A 586 23.98 2.28 -6.91
N ARG A 587 23.79 1.91 -8.19
CA ARG A 587 23.96 0.54 -8.64
C ARG A 587 25.38 0.03 -8.39
N ARG A 588 26.40 0.88 -8.56
CA ARG A 588 27.79 0.51 -8.29
C ARG A 588 28.08 0.37 -6.81
N VAL A 589 27.55 1.28 -5.98
CA VAL A 589 27.71 1.20 -4.52
C VAL A 589 27.12 -0.10 -3.96
N PHE A 590 25.96 -0.52 -4.46
CA PHE A 590 25.26 -1.72 -4.02
C PHE A 590 25.41 -2.91 -5.00
N ALA A 591 26.50 -2.96 -5.76
CA ALA A 591 26.70 -3.98 -6.81
C ALA A 591 26.64 -5.42 -6.27
N GLU A 592 27.19 -5.68 -5.09
CA GLU A 592 27.13 -6.99 -4.43
C GLU A 592 25.70 -7.44 -4.15
N LEU A 593 24.82 -6.48 -3.83
CA LEU A 593 23.42 -6.73 -3.52
C LEU A 593 22.60 -6.89 -4.80
N TYR A 594 22.81 -6.05 -5.80
CA TYR A 594 22.04 -6.07 -7.03
C TYR A 594 22.45 -7.20 -7.97
N ARG A 595 23.73 -7.59 -7.98
CA ARG A 595 24.34 -8.53 -8.94
C ARG A 595 23.82 -8.27 -10.36
N PRO A 596 24.04 -7.07 -10.91
CA PRO A 596 23.45 -6.66 -12.17
C PRO A 596 23.93 -7.57 -13.31
N THR A 597 22.98 -8.05 -14.11
CA THR A 597 23.31 -8.66 -15.40
C THR A 597 23.60 -7.54 -16.40
N LYS A 598 24.65 -7.70 -17.18
CA LYS A 598 25.00 -6.76 -18.24
C LYS A 598 24.88 -7.53 -19.56
N ASP A 599 23.80 -7.28 -20.28
CA ASP A 599 23.62 -7.80 -21.62
C ASP A 599 23.92 -6.69 -22.63
N LEU A 600 25.00 -6.87 -23.36
CA LEU A 600 25.41 -5.99 -24.43
C LEU A 600 25.21 -6.73 -25.77
N SER A 601 24.19 -6.33 -26.51
CA SER A 601 23.94 -6.80 -27.85
C SER A 601 24.50 -5.79 -28.84
N ILE A 602 25.41 -6.24 -29.73
CA ILE A 602 26.01 -5.41 -30.77
C ILE A 602 25.60 -6.00 -32.12
N ASP A 603 24.77 -5.24 -32.83
CA ASP A 603 24.42 -5.59 -34.21
C ASP A 603 25.39 -4.92 -35.19
N PHE A 604 26.02 -5.74 -36.00
CA PHE A 604 26.93 -5.27 -37.05
C PHE A 604 26.18 -5.11 -38.35
N HIS A 605 26.71 -4.24 -39.22
CA HIS A 605 26.17 -4.09 -40.55
C HIS A 605 26.29 -5.43 -41.33
N PRO A 606 25.22 -5.85 -42.06
CA PRO A 606 25.23 -7.15 -42.73
C PRO A 606 26.45 -7.41 -43.66
N GLU A 607 27.00 -6.34 -44.23
CA GLU A 607 28.11 -6.41 -45.17
C GLU A 607 29.49 -6.23 -44.50
N SER A 608 29.56 -5.88 -43.20
CA SER A 608 30.84 -5.65 -42.53
C SER A 608 30.79 -5.77 -41.03
N LYS A 609 31.63 -6.61 -40.46
CA LYS A 609 31.79 -6.76 -39.00
C LYS A 609 32.52 -5.57 -38.33
N TYR A 610 33.01 -4.61 -39.11
CA TYR A 610 33.69 -3.43 -38.59
C TYR A 610 32.77 -2.23 -38.38
N PHE A 611 31.56 -2.27 -38.95
CA PHE A 611 30.59 -1.21 -38.80
C PHE A 611 29.45 -1.68 -37.88
N VAL A 612 29.33 -1.03 -36.73
CA VAL A 612 28.27 -1.28 -35.77
C VAL A 612 27.01 -0.56 -36.24
N GLN A 613 25.92 -1.31 -36.43
CA GLN A 613 24.63 -0.78 -36.82
C GLN A 613 23.86 -0.30 -35.59
N SER A 614 23.82 -1.10 -34.51
CA SER A 614 23.23 -0.74 -33.22
C SER A 614 23.99 -1.38 -32.07
N ILE A 615 24.01 -0.69 -30.94
CA ILE A 615 24.47 -1.23 -29.65
C ILE A 615 23.29 -1.13 -28.70
N GLU A 616 22.78 -2.26 -28.29
CA GLU A 616 21.75 -2.35 -27.30
C GLU A 616 22.36 -2.79 -25.98
N TYR A 617 22.22 -1.94 -24.97
CA TYR A 617 22.68 -2.21 -23.60
C TYR A 617 21.50 -2.41 -22.69
N GLN A 618 21.33 -3.62 -22.18
CA GLN A 618 20.33 -3.94 -21.16
C GLN A 618 21.05 -4.28 -19.86
N SER A 619 20.58 -3.68 -18.78
CA SER A 619 21.07 -3.97 -17.44
C SER A 619 19.89 -4.23 -16.53
N GLU A 620 19.74 -5.48 -16.12
CA GLU A 620 18.70 -5.90 -15.21
C GLU A 620 19.31 -6.28 -13.86
N ILE A 621 18.51 -6.12 -12.80
CA ILE A 621 18.88 -6.58 -11.46
C ILE A 621 18.53 -8.06 -11.35
N HIS A 622 19.39 -8.81 -10.66
CA HIS A 622 19.11 -10.19 -10.37
C HIS A 622 17.85 -10.32 -9.50
N PRO A 623 16.78 -10.97 -9.98
CA PRO A 623 15.55 -11.13 -9.21
C PRO A 623 15.73 -12.22 -8.14
N TRP A 624 16.31 -11.85 -6.99
CA TRP A 624 16.69 -12.76 -5.93
C TRP A 624 15.55 -13.64 -5.43
N PHE A 625 14.41 -13.01 -5.11
CA PHE A 625 13.27 -13.72 -4.53
C PHE A 625 12.65 -14.68 -5.54
N GLU A 626 12.49 -14.24 -6.79
CA GLU A 626 11.95 -15.07 -7.85
C GLU A 626 12.83 -16.29 -8.13
N LYS A 627 14.15 -16.10 -8.23
CA LYS A 627 15.07 -17.20 -8.57
C LYS A 627 15.40 -18.12 -7.41
N LEU A 628 15.60 -17.58 -6.20
CA LEU A 628 16.04 -18.38 -5.05
C LEU A 628 14.88 -19.01 -4.27
N LEU A 629 13.71 -18.36 -4.23
CA LEU A 629 12.57 -18.82 -3.45
C LEU A 629 11.46 -19.36 -4.34
N TYR A 630 10.94 -18.55 -5.28
CA TYR A 630 9.72 -18.92 -6.00
C TYR A 630 9.95 -19.95 -7.11
N GLN A 631 11.00 -19.83 -7.92
CA GLN A 631 11.27 -20.82 -8.98
C GLN A 631 11.50 -22.24 -8.43
N PRO A 632 12.30 -22.47 -7.36
CA PRO A 632 12.42 -23.79 -6.76
C PRO A 632 11.11 -24.33 -6.22
N LEU A 633 10.31 -23.48 -5.54
CA LEU A 633 8.98 -23.89 -5.04
C LEU A 633 8.05 -24.27 -6.18
N ILE A 634 7.94 -23.47 -7.22
CA ILE A 634 7.14 -23.77 -8.41
C ILE A 634 7.61 -25.07 -9.05
N GLY A 635 8.93 -25.29 -9.15
CA GLY A 635 9.50 -26.53 -9.65
C GLY A 635 9.13 -27.78 -8.82
N ILE A 636 9.01 -27.62 -7.50
CA ILE A 636 8.52 -28.69 -6.61
C ILE A 636 7.03 -28.95 -6.89
N PHE A 637 6.21 -27.90 -6.97
CA PHE A 637 4.79 -28.03 -7.27
C PHE A 637 4.54 -28.69 -8.64
N HIS A 638 5.31 -28.30 -9.68
CA HIS A 638 5.20 -28.97 -10.99
C HIS A 638 5.55 -30.45 -10.91
N ARG A 639 6.64 -30.81 -10.22
CA ARG A 639 7.00 -32.23 -10.02
C ARG A 639 5.94 -33.01 -9.27
N ILE A 640 5.30 -32.42 -8.27
CA ILE A 640 4.18 -33.04 -7.56
C ILE A 640 2.97 -33.17 -8.50
N ALA A 641 2.62 -32.10 -9.21
CA ALA A 641 1.50 -32.09 -10.15
C ALA A 641 1.68 -33.14 -11.25
N ASP A 642 2.88 -33.25 -11.82
CA ASP A 642 3.18 -34.28 -12.83
C ASP A 642 3.04 -35.72 -12.27
N ARG A 643 3.44 -35.92 -11.01
CA ARG A 643 3.25 -37.21 -10.33
C ARG A 643 1.79 -37.52 -10.03
N VAL A 644 0.99 -36.52 -9.69
CA VAL A 644 -0.43 -36.68 -9.37
C VAL A 644 -1.30 -36.76 -10.63
N ARG A 645 -0.78 -36.27 -11.75
CA ARG A 645 -1.50 -36.20 -13.04
C ARG A 645 -2.04 -37.56 -13.52
N TRP A 646 -1.39 -38.70 -13.16
CA TRP A 646 -1.87 -40.02 -13.47
C TRP A 646 -3.24 -40.36 -12.85
N ILE A 647 -3.63 -39.71 -11.75
CA ILE A 647 -4.95 -39.85 -11.13
C ILE A 647 -6.04 -39.35 -12.08
N GLN A 648 -5.70 -38.37 -12.94
CA GLN A 648 -6.62 -37.78 -13.92
C GLN A 648 -6.40 -38.38 -15.32
N ALA A 649 -6.60 -39.70 -15.42
CA ALA A 649 -6.33 -40.47 -16.64
C ALA A 649 -7.37 -40.28 -17.77
N GLY A 650 -8.44 -39.48 -17.57
CA GLY A 650 -9.50 -39.27 -18.55
C GLY A 650 -10.42 -40.47 -18.77
N TRP A 651 -10.25 -41.54 -18.00
CA TRP A 651 -11.03 -42.76 -18.13
C TRP A 651 -12.17 -42.79 -17.10
N LEU A 652 -13.42 -42.74 -17.58
CA LEU A 652 -14.62 -42.66 -16.74
C LEU A 652 -14.72 -43.80 -15.70
N GLY A 653 -14.32 -45.03 -16.09
CA GLY A 653 -14.34 -46.18 -15.16
C GLY A 653 -13.44 -45.97 -13.94
N LEU A 654 -12.30 -45.31 -14.11
CA LEU A 654 -11.38 -44.99 -13.00
C LEU A 654 -12.00 -43.99 -12.03
N TYR A 655 -12.69 -42.97 -12.54
CA TYR A 655 -13.38 -42.00 -11.68
C TYR A 655 -14.52 -42.61 -10.90
N LEU A 656 -15.30 -43.50 -11.51
CA LEU A 656 -16.34 -44.26 -10.82
C LEU A 656 -15.74 -45.17 -9.73
N THR A 657 -14.58 -45.76 -9.98
CA THR A 657 -13.84 -46.56 -8.98
C THR A 657 -13.40 -45.67 -7.80
N TYR A 658 -12.90 -44.45 -8.05
CA TYR A 658 -12.55 -43.53 -6.96
C TYR A 658 -13.77 -43.15 -6.12
N MET A 659 -14.90 -42.86 -6.75
CA MET A 659 -16.14 -42.56 -6.04
C MET A 659 -16.60 -43.75 -5.19
N LEU A 660 -16.53 -44.97 -5.72
CA LEU A 660 -16.89 -46.19 -4.99
C LEU A 660 -15.96 -46.44 -3.79
N VAL A 661 -14.65 -46.30 -4.00
CA VAL A 661 -13.66 -46.46 -2.91
C VAL A 661 -13.88 -45.40 -1.83
N GLY A 662 -14.14 -44.16 -2.23
CA GLY A 662 -14.46 -43.08 -1.30
C GLY A 662 -15.73 -43.33 -0.49
N LEU A 663 -16.78 -43.82 -1.15
CA LEU A 663 -18.03 -44.20 -0.49
C LEU A 663 -17.83 -45.37 0.52
N ILE A 664 -17.09 -46.40 0.12
CA ILE A 664 -16.75 -47.52 1.01
C ILE A 664 -15.94 -47.02 2.22
N ALA A 665 -14.95 -46.16 1.99
CA ALA A 665 -14.14 -45.60 3.08
C ALA A 665 -15.01 -44.79 4.06
N LEU A 666 -15.94 -43.95 3.55
CA LEU A 666 -16.87 -43.20 4.39
C LEU A 666 -17.83 -44.10 5.18
N LEU A 667 -18.33 -45.17 4.57
CA LEU A 667 -19.18 -46.16 5.24
C LEU A 667 -18.42 -46.91 6.34
N VAL A 668 -17.17 -47.27 6.09
CA VAL A 668 -16.30 -47.92 7.11
C VAL A 668 -16.00 -46.91 8.24
N LEU A 669 -15.73 -45.68 7.93
CA LEU A 669 -15.50 -44.61 8.93
C LEU A 669 -16.75 -44.39 9.79
N ALA A 670 -17.93 -44.28 9.15
CA ALA A 670 -19.22 -44.13 9.84
C ALA A 670 -19.58 -45.33 10.72
N TRP A 671 -19.15 -46.55 10.34
CA TRP A 671 -19.33 -47.73 11.16
C TRP A 671 -18.37 -47.79 12.35
N TRP A 672 -17.20 -47.16 12.24
CA TRP A 672 -16.17 -47.13 13.29
C TRP A 672 -16.30 -45.91 14.25
N THR A 673 -17.04 -44.88 13.85
CA THR A 673 -17.36 -43.73 14.73
C THR A 673 -18.78 -43.95 15.28
N PRO A 674 -18.93 -44.31 16.59
CA PRO A 674 -20.23 -44.50 17.22
C PRO A 674 -21.03 -43.21 17.33
#